data_bb3cc606d22434242ec67347a85e2fd2
#
_entry.id   bb3cc606d22434242ec67347a85e2fd2
#
_cell.length_a   1.000
_cell.length_b   1.000
_cell.length_c   1.000
_cell.angle_alpha   90.00
_cell.angle_beta   90.00
_cell.angle_gamma   90.00
#
_symmetry.space_group_name_H-M   'P 1'
#
loop_
_entity.id
_entity.type
_entity.pdbx_description
1 polymer ?
#
loop_
_entity_poly.entity_id
_entity_poly.type
_entity_poly.pdbx_seq_one_letter_code
_entity_poly.pdbx_strand_id
1 'polypeptide(L)'
;MNKYNPSEIEPKWQKKWEEAGVFHASNTSDKPKYYALIEFPYPSGQGLHVGHPRPYTALDVVSRKRRMEGYNVLYPIGWDAFGLPAENYAIKNHVHPEEITKKNIARFKQQIQSLGISFDWSREISTIDPKYYKWTQWIFLQLFKNGLAYKKEMSVNWCTSCKCVLANEEVVNGVCERCGSEVIHKVKSQWMLKITAYAQRLIDDLDLVDYPYRVKTQQKNWIGRSEGAEVDFNTTAGDKLTVYTTRPDTLYGATYMVVSPEHPFIEKWADKLQNLDAVRAYQAEAAKKSDFERTEVAKDKTGVRLEGVEAINPLTGTTIPIFISDYVLVSYGTGAIMAVPAHDTRDWEFAKKFDLPIIEVVKGGDVQKEAFTDCDTGIMVNSGILDGMTVEEAKVRIKDYLEETGIGHRKVNYKLRDWVFARQRYWGEPIPIVHCEKCGYVPIDESELPLVLPQVDSYEPTDNGESPLSKMTDWVNTTCPKCGGKAMRETDTMPQWAGSSWYFLRYMDPHNDESFASKEALNYWHQVDWYNGGMEHTTLHLLYSRFWHKFLYDIGQVPTAEPYAKRTSHGMILGENGEKMSKSRGNVVNPDDVVNEFGADTLRLYEMFIGDFEKAAPWSNAGIKGCRRFIERYWNLQSILVDGEAIRPEMENSFHKAIKKVSYDIENLKFNTAIASLMALMNVIAEKGSINKAELSVFTMLLNPFAPHVTEEVWSEMKLGEGMVTEQAWPKYDESKCKDDVIEIVVQVNGKVRTRLTVAADIQKDDAIALAKAEDRIAAEINGKNVVKEIYVPGKLVNIVAKG
;
A
#
# COMPACT_ATOMS: atom_id res chain seq x y z
N MET A 1 7.50 47.89 8.89
CA MET A 1 6.91 46.66 8.35
C MET A 1 6.26 45.88 9.50
N ASN A 2 5.04 45.36 9.29
CA ASN A 2 4.38 44.58 10.32
C ASN A 2 5.09 43.22 10.48
N LYS A 3 5.06 42.67 11.68
CA LYS A 3 5.57 41.33 11.94
C LYS A 3 4.70 40.31 11.26
N TYR A 4 5.28 39.21 10.73
CA TYR A 4 4.54 38.10 10.16
C TYR A 4 3.53 37.53 11.16
N ASN A 5 2.24 37.53 10.78
CA ASN A 5 1.15 37.06 11.63
C ASN A 5 0.32 35.99 10.90
N PRO A 6 0.59 34.68 11.10
CA PRO A 6 -0.13 33.61 10.42
C PRO A 6 -1.63 33.58 10.77
N SER A 7 -2.02 33.95 11.99
CA SER A 7 -3.42 33.92 12.44
C SER A 7 -4.34 34.90 11.67
N GLU A 8 -3.77 35.92 11.02
CA GLU A 8 -4.49 36.85 10.18
C GLU A 8 -4.36 36.49 8.68
N ILE A 9 -3.16 36.09 8.26
CA ILE A 9 -2.82 35.84 6.85
C ILE A 9 -3.46 34.55 6.37
N GLU A 10 -3.35 33.44 7.14
CA GLU A 10 -3.76 32.13 6.68
C GLU A 10 -5.28 32.02 6.46
N PRO A 11 -6.17 32.40 7.39
CA PRO A 11 -7.61 32.37 7.15
C PRO A 11 -8.05 33.30 6.00
N LYS A 12 -7.36 34.45 5.83
CA LYS A 12 -7.64 35.38 4.73
C LYS A 12 -7.47 34.70 3.38
N TRP A 13 -6.37 33.97 3.16
CA TRP A 13 -6.07 33.32 1.89
C TRP A 13 -6.89 32.06 1.68
N GLN A 14 -7.15 31.27 2.70
CA GLN A 14 -8.05 30.12 2.62
C GLN A 14 -9.43 30.54 2.10
N LYS A 15 -9.99 31.63 2.65
CA LYS A 15 -11.26 32.19 2.19
C LYS A 15 -11.21 32.69 0.74
N LYS A 16 -10.14 33.39 0.36
CA LYS A 16 -9.97 33.90 -1.01
C LYS A 16 -9.89 32.77 -2.04
N TRP A 17 -9.16 31.70 -1.76
CA TRP A 17 -9.06 30.54 -2.64
C TRP A 17 -10.40 29.84 -2.81
N GLU A 18 -11.16 29.68 -1.73
CA GLU A 18 -12.49 29.07 -1.78
C GLU A 18 -13.48 29.92 -2.60
N GLU A 19 -13.55 31.22 -2.33
CA GLU A 19 -14.41 32.16 -3.07
C GLU A 19 -14.08 32.24 -4.57
N ALA A 20 -12.82 32.18 -4.93
CA ALA A 20 -12.37 32.21 -6.32
C ALA A 20 -12.42 30.83 -7.02
N GLY A 21 -12.61 29.73 -6.28
CA GLY A 21 -12.67 28.37 -6.84
C GLY A 21 -11.38 27.93 -7.56
N VAL A 22 -10.22 28.46 -7.16
CA VAL A 22 -8.94 28.26 -7.90
C VAL A 22 -8.47 26.81 -7.96
N PHE A 23 -9.01 25.93 -7.12
CA PHE A 23 -8.65 24.52 -7.06
C PHE A 23 -9.69 23.59 -7.70
N HIS A 24 -10.77 24.15 -8.26
CA HIS A 24 -11.80 23.35 -8.91
C HIS A 24 -11.30 22.75 -10.22
N ALA A 25 -11.49 21.45 -10.38
CA ALA A 25 -11.15 20.71 -11.58
C ALA A 25 -12.36 20.65 -12.54
N SER A 26 -12.11 20.77 -13.84
CA SER A 26 -13.16 20.67 -14.87
C SER A 26 -13.11 19.32 -15.58
N ASN A 27 -14.28 18.72 -15.87
CA ASN A 27 -14.37 17.50 -16.68
C ASN A 27 -14.29 17.79 -18.20
N THR A 28 -14.24 19.06 -18.60
CA THR A 28 -14.29 19.51 -20.01
C THR A 28 -13.19 20.52 -20.33
N SER A 29 -11.98 20.31 -19.80
CA SER A 29 -10.85 21.21 -20.01
C SER A 29 -10.01 20.80 -21.23
N ASP A 30 -9.51 21.78 -22.00
CA ASP A 30 -8.49 21.57 -23.05
C ASP A 30 -7.08 21.41 -22.49
N LYS A 31 -6.88 21.68 -21.18
CA LYS A 31 -5.60 21.49 -20.49
C LYS A 31 -5.33 20.00 -20.29
N PRO A 32 -4.06 19.58 -20.30
CA PRO A 32 -3.72 18.22 -19.92
C PRO A 32 -4.19 17.93 -18.50
N LYS A 33 -4.74 16.73 -18.29
CA LYS A 33 -5.23 16.33 -16.97
C LYS A 33 -4.08 15.93 -16.05
N TYR A 34 -4.26 16.14 -14.75
CA TYR A 34 -3.43 15.54 -13.73
C TYR A 34 -4.29 15.16 -12.52
N TYR A 35 -4.39 13.87 -12.25
CA TYR A 35 -5.17 13.36 -11.14
C TYR A 35 -4.24 12.87 -10.01
N ALA A 36 -4.08 13.69 -8.98
CA ALA A 36 -3.37 13.34 -7.75
C ALA A 36 -4.36 12.77 -6.74
N LEU A 37 -4.05 11.62 -6.15
CA LEU A 37 -4.91 10.95 -5.18
C LEU A 37 -4.16 10.64 -3.90
N ILE A 38 -4.77 10.97 -2.77
CA ILE A 38 -4.37 10.53 -1.44
C ILE A 38 -5.42 9.57 -0.88
N GLU A 39 -5.03 8.61 -0.05
CA GLU A 39 -5.97 7.81 0.71
C GLU A 39 -6.84 8.74 1.57
N PHE A 40 -8.16 8.63 1.40
CA PHE A 40 -9.07 9.46 2.18
C PHE A 40 -9.10 9.01 3.66
N PRO A 41 -9.22 9.96 4.60
CA PRO A 41 -9.12 9.65 6.02
C PRO A 41 -10.33 8.88 6.53
N TYR A 42 -10.10 8.10 7.58
CA TYR A 42 -11.12 7.43 8.37
C TYR A 42 -11.43 8.27 9.63
N PRO A 43 -12.59 8.94 9.74
CA PRO A 43 -12.89 9.86 10.83
C PRO A 43 -13.31 9.14 12.13
N SER A 44 -12.44 8.26 12.67
CA SER A 44 -12.72 7.40 13.82
C SER A 44 -12.41 8.01 15.19
N GLY A 45 -12.19 9.32 15.28
CA GLY A 45 -11.79 9.93 16.55
C GLY A 45 -11.93 11.46 16.55
N GLN A 46 -11.42 12.11 17.61
CA GLN A 46 -11.60 13.53 17.85
C GLN A 46 -10.72 14.47 17.01
N GLY A 47 -10.12 13.98 15.91
CA GLY A 47 -9.31 14.79 15.02
C GLY A 47 -8.03 14.08 14.53
N LEU A 48 -7.30 14.81 13.69
CA LEU A 48 -6.03 14.40 13.11
C LEU A 48 -4.89 14.42 14.14
N HIS A 49 -3.83 13.68 13.87
CA HIS A 49 -2.50 13.90 14.44
C HIS A 49 -1.54 14.36 13.34
N VAL A 50 -0.38 14.91 13.70
CA VAL A 50 0.60 15.48 12.74
C VAL A 50 1.11 14.49 11.67
N GLY A 51 0.89 13.20 11.81
CA GLY A 51 1.21 12.24 10.76
C GLY A 51 0.28 12.27 9.54
N HIS A 52 -0.96 12.79 9.69
CA HIS A 52 -1.92 12.89 8.58
C HIS A 52 -1.57 14.02 7.59
N PRO A 53 -1.17 15.24 8.02
CA PRO A 53 -0.81 16.31 7.11
C PRO A 53 0.34 15.97 6.16
N ARG A 54 1.27 15.10 6.55
CA ARG A 54 2.46 14.79 5.74
C ARG A 54 2.14 14.31 4.32
N PRO A 55 1.37 13.23 4.11
CA PRO A 55 1.00 12.81 2.77
C PRO A 55 0.12 13.82 2.03
N TYR A 56 -0.78 14.52 2.75
CA TYR A 56 -1.64 15.54 2.14
C TYR A 56 -0.82 16.71 1.61
N THR A 57 0.12 17.21 2.40
CA THR A 57 1.02 18.30 1.99
C THR A 57 1.92 17.88 0.83
N ALA A 58 2.42 16.66 0.83
CA ALA A 58 3.31 16.17 -0.22
C ALA A 58 2.65 16.20 -1.60
N LEU A 59 1.44 15.65 -1.74
CA LEU A 59 0.72 15.70 -3.00
C LEU A 59 0.11 17.08 -3.29
N ASP A 60 -0.12 17.91 -2.26
CA ASP A 60 -0.47 19.32 -2.47
C ASP A 60 0.67 20.11 -3.12
N VAL A 61 1.91 19.88 -2.67
CA VAL A 61 3.12 20.48 -3.30
C VAL A 61 3.19 20.12 -4.79
N VAL A 62 2.99 18.86 -5.11
CA VAL A 62 2.95 18.37 -6.51
C VAL A 62 1.78 19.02 -7.28
N SER A 63 0.58 19.03 -6.69
CA SER A 63 -0.64 19.54 -7.32
C SER A 63 -0.55 21.03 -7.63
N ARG A 64 0.00 21.84 -6.70
CA ARG A 64 0.24 23.27 -6.91
C ARG A 64 1.21 23.52 -8.05
N LYS A 65 2.35 22.80 -8.06
CA LYS A 65 3.31 22.88 -9.17
C LYS A 65 2.66 22.51 -10.50
N ARG A 66 1.88 21.42 -10.56
CA ARG A 66 1.17 21.00 -11.78
C ARG A 66 0.19 22.04 -12.29
N ARG A 67 -0.56 22.72 -11.41
CA ARG A 67 -1.42 23.85 -11.82
C ARG A 67 -0.61 24.98 -12.44
N MET A 68 0.52 25.35 -11.84
CA MET A 68 1.45 26.35 -12.38
C MET A 68 2.12 25.91 -13.68
N GLU A 69 2.21 24.61 -13.95
CA GLU A 69 2.66 24.05 -15.25
C GLU A 69 1.54 24.00 -16.30
N GLY A 70 0.33 24.45 -15.97
CA GLY A 70 -0.79 24.55 -16.89
C GLY A 70 -1.69 23.31 -16.94
N TYR A 71 -1.57 22.37 -16.02
CA TYR A 71 -2.47 21.21 -15.95
C TYR A 71 -3.83 21.56 -15.32
N ASN A 72 -4.86 20.86 -15.76
CA ASN A 72 -6.12 20.74 -15.05
C ASN A 72 -5.95 19.66 -13.97
N VAL A 73 -5.89 20.08 -12.71
CA VAL A 73 -5.52 19.17 -11.59
C VAL A 73 -6.74 18.79 -10.80
N LEU A 74 -7.01 17.48 -10.70
CA LEU A 74 -7.96 16.89 -9.77
C LEU A 74 -7.22 16.40 -8.52
N TYR A 75 -7.43 17.10 -7.41
CA TYR A 75 -6.93 16.72 -6.09
C TYR A 75 -8.07 16.72 -5.09
N PRO A 76 -8.85 15.63 -4.99
CA PRO A 76 -10.07 15.55 -4.20
C PRO A 76 -9.82 15.03 -2.79
N ILE A 77 -10.82 15.20 -1.92
CA ILE A 77 -10.87 14.63 -0.58
C ILE A 77 -12.27 14.12 -0.24
N GLY A 78 -12.38 13.16 0.65
CA GLY A 78 -13.63 12.60 1.14
C GLY A 78 -13.42 11.78 2.41
N TRP A 79 -14.43 10.97 2.76
CA TRP A 79 -14.49 10.30 4.06
C TRP A 79 -14.81 8.82 3.90
N ASP A 80 -13.88 7.98 4.36
CA ASP A 80 -14.17 6.56 4.61
C ASP A 80 -14.82 6.45 5.99
N ALA A 81 -16.15 6.33 6.04
CA ALA A 81 -16.90 6.61 7.25
C ALA A 81 -17.74 5.45 7.77
N PHE A 82 -17.89 4.35 7.01
CA PHE A 82 -18.47 3.10 7.49
C PHE A 82 -17.43 2.19 8.19
N GLY A 83 -17.89 1.19 8.90
CA GLY A 83 -17.08 0.08 9.41
C GLY A 83 -16.84 0.09 10.91
N LEU A 84 -16.10 -0.92 11.36
CA LEU A 84 -15.89 -1.25 12.77
C LEU A 84 -15.29 -0.12 13.63
N PRO A 85 -14.30 0.68 13.17
CA PRO A 85 -13.73 1.71 14.04
C PRO A 85 -14.74 2.80 14.44
N ALA A 86 -15.58 3.26 13.50
CA ALA A 86 -16.62 4.26 13.81
C ALA A 86 -17.72 3.67 14.72
N GLU A 87 -18.16 2.45 14.42
CA GLU A 87 -19.18 1.77 15.23
C GLU A 87 -18.69 1.48 16.64
N ASN A 88 -17.47 0.94 16.80
CA ASN A 88 -16.88 0.68 18.13
C ASN A 88 -16.69 1.98 18.93
N TYR A 89 -16.31 3.08 18.26
CA TYR A 89 -16.21 4.38 18.90
C TYR A 89 -17.60 4.88 19.36
N ALA A 90 -18.62 4.69 18.54
CA ALA A 90 -20.01 5.06 18.85
C ALA A 90 -20.56 4.25 20.02
N ILE A 91 -20.36 2.93 20.05
CA ILE A 91 -20.74 2.04 21.17
C ILE A 91 -20.08 2.52 22.47
N LYS A 92 -18.77 2.77 22.44
CA LYS A 92 -18.03 3.24 23.62
C LYS A 92 -18.54 4.58 24.17
N ASN A 93 -19.05 5.44 23.30
CA ASN A 93 -19.55 6.77 23.69
C ASN A 93 -21.07 6.82 23.87
N HIS A 94 -21.78 5.69 23.72
CA HIS A 94 -23.24 5.58 23.83
C HIS A 94 -24.01 6.56 22.94
N VAL A 95 -23.55 6.71 21.68
CA VAL A 95 -24.14 7.60 20.67
C VAL A 95 -24.41 6.83 19.39
N HIS A 96 -25.33 7.32 18.54
CA HIS A 96 -25.55 6.69 17.24
C HIS A 96 -24.32 6.88 16.32
N PRO A 97 -23.89 5.85 15.57
CA PRO A 97 -22.68 5.94 14.75
C PRO A 97 -22.76 7.03 13.66
N GLU A 98 -23.93 7.30 13.10
CA GLU A 98 -24.13 8.36 12.12
C GLU A 98 -23.82 9.75 12.70
N GLU A 99 -24.35 10.03 13.89
CA GLU A 99 -24.18 11.32 14.56
C GLU A 99 -22.70 11.61 14.87
N ILE A 100 -22.04 10.65 15.51
CA ILE A 100 -20.63 10.82 15.90
C ILE A 100 -19.71 10.87 14.68
N THR A 101 -20.02 10.11 13.63
CA THR A 101 -19.26 10.12 12.38
C THR A 101 -19.38 11.46 11.67
N LYS A 102 -20.58 12.02 11.54
CA LYS A 102 -20.80 13.38 10.98
C LYS A 102 -20.05 14.46 11.77
N LYS A 103 -20.07 14.38 13.10
CA LYS A 103 -19.31 15.30 13.98
C LYS A 103 -17.79 15.17 13.76
N ASN A 104 -17.29 13.96 13.66
CA ASN A 104 -15.87 13.71 13.39
C ASN A 104 -15.45 14.19 11.99
N ILE A 105 -16.27 13.97 10.96
CA ILE A 105 -16.06 14.49 9.61
C ILE A 105 -15.92 16.01 9.64
N ALA A 106 -16.87 16.71 10.28
CA ALA A 106 -16.80 18.18 10.39
C ALA A 106 -15.52 18.66 11.06
N ARG A 107 -15.05 17.94 12.09
CA ARG A 107 -13.80 18.26 12.79
C ARG A 107 -12.57 18.04 11.92
N PHE A 108 -12.49 16.89 11.24
CA PHE A 108 -11.40 16.57 10.30
C PHE A 108 -11.36 17.59 9.16
N LYS A 109 -12.51 17.94 8.59
CA LYS A 109 -12.64 18.94 7.53
C LYS A 109 -12.07 20.29 7.97
N GLN A 110 -12.47 20.77 9.14
CA GLN A 110 -11.94 22.02 9.70
C GLN A 110 -10.42 22.01 9.83
N GLN A 111 -9.85 20.91 10.35
CA GLN A 111 -8.40 20.77 10.51
C GLN A 111 -7.66 20.73 9.15
N ILE A 112 -8.20 20.01 8.17
CA ILE A 112 -7.61 19.94 6.82
C ILE A 112 -7.68 21.29 6.13
N GLN A 113 -8.81 21.99 6.23
CA GLN A 113 -8.98 23.32 5.65
C GLN A 113 -8.00 24.33 6.25
N SER A 114 -7.76 24.27 7.59
CA SER A 114 -6.81 25.17 8.25
C SER A 114 -5.35 24.99 7.78
N LEU A 115 -5.01 23.85 7.18
CA LEU A 115 -3.70 23.60 6.57
C LEU A 115 -3.52 24.23 5.19
N GLY A 116 -4.59 24.76 4.58
CA GLY A 116 -4.54 25.35 3.25
C GLY A 116 -4.18 24.36 2.15
N ILE A 117 -4.55 23.10 2.28
CA ILE A 117 -4.38 22.08 1.23
C ILE A 117 -5.29 22.40 0.04
N SER A 118 -4.77 22.32 -1.17
CA SER A 118 -5.49 22.69 -2.39
C SER A 118 -6.45 21.60 -2.89
N PHE A 119 -7.22 21.00 -1.97
CA PHE A 119 -8.27 20.05 -2.34
C PHE A 119 -9.41 20.71 -3.11
N ASP A 120 -9.95 20.00 -4.08
CA ASP A 120 -11.21 20.35 -4.72
C ASP A 120 -12.40 19.89 -3.84
N TRP A 121 -12.82 20.76 -2.93
CA TRP A 121 -13.92 20.51 -2.01
C TRP A 121 -15.29 20.37 -2.70
N SER A 122 -15.43 20.82 -3.93
CA SER A 122 -16.66 20.63 -4.72
C SER A 122 -16.90 19.17 -5.08
N ARG A 123 -15.85 18.34 -4.93
CA ARG A 123 -15.89 16.88 -5.19
C ARG A 123 -15.83 16.04 -3.95
N GLU A 124 -16.14 16.64 -2.79
CA GLU A 124 -16.20 15.92 -1.51
C GLU A 124 -17.21 14.78 -1.56
N ILE A 125 -16.83 13.61 -1.08
CA ILE A 125 -17.68 12.41 -0.98
C ILE A 125 -17.58 11.79 0.42
N SER A 126 -18.60 11.00 0.76
CA SER A 126 -18.59 10.20 2.00
C SER A 126 -19.20 8.83 1.74
N THR A 127 -18.55 7.77 2.22
CA THR A 127 -19.03 6.40 2.02
C THR A 127 -20.36 6.11 2.69
N ILE A 128 -20.74 6.91 3.71
CA ILE A 128 -22.05 6.81 4.40
C ILE A 128 -23.20 7.55 3.70
N ASP A 129 -22.89 8.32 2.65
CA ASP A 129 -23.93 8.99 1.88
C ASP A 129 -24.69 7.94 1.03
N PRO A 130 -26.03 7.85 1.14
CA PRO A 130 -26.84 6.97 0.30
C PRO A 130 -26.60 7.17 -1.20
N LYS A 131 -26.30 8.38 -1.66
CA LYS A 131 -25.94 8.68 -3.05
C LYS A 131 -24.60 8.08 -3.46
N TYR A 132 -23.69 7.86 -2.50
CA TYR A 132 -22.44 7.17 -2.70
C TYR A 132 -22.63 5.66 -2.67
N TYR A 133 -23.14 5.09 -1.56
CA TYR A 133 -23.20 3.66 -1.40
C TYR A 133 -24.24 2.95 -2.29
N LYS A 134 -25.21 3.70 -2.88
CA LYS A 134 -26.01 3.22 -4.02
C LYS A 134 -25.12 2.53 -5.06
N TRP A 135 -23.97 3.12 -5.37
CA TRP A 135 -23.08 2.61 -6.40
C TRP A 135 -22.16 1.49 -5.88
N THR A 136 -21.79 1.49 -4.60
CA THR A 136 -21.17 0.32 -3.97
C THR A 136 -22.10 -0.91 -4.08
N GLN A 137 -23.37 -0.72 -3.78
CA GLN A 137 -24.40 -1.76 -3.92
C GLN A 137 -24.58 -2.19 -5.38
N TRP A 138 -24.58 -1.25 -6.31
CA TRP A 138 -24.68 -1.56 -7.73
C TRP A 138 -23.49 -2.40 -8.21
N ILE A 139 -22.25 -2.05 -7.83
CA ILE A 139 -21.07 -2.85 -8.17
C ILE A 139 -21.19 -4.26 -7.60
N PHE A 140 -21.63 -4.40 -6.35
CA PHE A 140 -21.88 -5.71 -5.74
C PHE A 140 -22.90 -6.52 -6.53
N LEU A 141 -24.01 -5.90 -6.99
CA LEU A 141 -25.00 -6.59 -7.84
C LEU A 141 -24.39 -7.04 -9.18
N GLN A 142 -23.51 -6.24 -9.78
CA GLN A 142 -22.81 -6.67 -11.01
C GLN A 142 -21.87 -7.86 -10.73
N LEU A 143 -21.12 -7.83 -9.62
CA LEU A 143 -20.29 -8.98 -9.19
C LEU A 143 -21.15 -10.23 -8.97
N PHE A 144 -22.31 -10.09 -8.32
CA PHE A 144 -23.25 -11.21 -8.12
C PHE A 144 -23.79 -11.77 -9.44
N LYS A 145 -24.27 -10.90 -10.35
CA LYS A 145 -24.77 -11.30 -11.69
C LYS A 145 -23.73 -12.02 -12.53
N ASN A 146 -22.44 -11.70 -12.35
CA ASN A 146 -21.32 -12.34 -13.05
C ASN A 146 -20.72 -13.54 -12.29
N GLY A 147 -21.37 -14.01 -11.20
CA GLY A 147 -20.92 -15.19 -10.43
C GLY A 147 -19.64 -14.98 -9.63
N LEU A 148 -19.25 -13.72 -9.41
CA LEU A 148 -18.07 -13.33 -8.61
C LEU A 148 -18.42 -13.04 -7.15
N ALA A 149 -19.68 -12.80 -6.81
CA ALA A 149 -20.17 -12.75 -5.44
C ALA A 149 -21.05 -13.97 -5.17
N TYR A 150 -20.78 -14.71 -4.10
CA TYR A 150 -21.52 -15.92 -3.73
C TYR A 150 -21.56 -16.10 -2.20
N LYS A 151 -22.52 -16.86 -1.71
CA LYS A 151 -22.64 -17.18 -0.27
C LYS A 151 -22.28 -18.65 -0.04
N LYS A 152 -21.45 -18.93 0.97
CA LYS A 152 -20.99 -20.27 1.31
C LYS A 152 -20.85 -20.42 2.81
N GLU A 153 -21.25 -21.59 3.32
CA GLU A 153 -20.94 -22.00 4.69
C GLU A 153 -19.49 -22.50 4.76
N MET A 154 -18.72 -21.91 5.67
CA MET A 154 -17.29 -22.23 5.80
C MET A 154 -16.76 -21.84 7.19
N SER A 155 -15.60 -22.39 7.54
CA SER A 155 -14.84 -21.91 8.69
C SER A 155 -14.25 -20.54 8.38
N VAL A 156 -14.52 -19.56 9.24
CA VAL A 156 -14.09 -18.15 9.08
C VAL A 156 -13.37 -17.68 10.33
N ASN A 157 -12.53 -16.68 10.16
CA ASN A 157 -11.88 -15.97 11.26
C ASN A 157 -12.92 -15.13 12.01
N TRP A 158 -13.05 -15.37 13.30
CA TRP A 158 -14.00 -14.67 14.17
C TRP A 158 -13.27 -13.90 15.27
N CYS A 159 -13.43 -12.59 15.30
CA CYS A 159 -12.92 -11.78 16.40
C CYS A 159 -13.85 -11.88 17.63
N THR A 160 -13.32 -12.32 18.76
CA THR A 160 -14.09 -12.52 19.99
C THR A 160 -14.57 -11.21 20.63
N SER A 161 -13.82 -10.11 20.45
CA SER A 161 -14.18 -8.80 20.97
C SER A 161 -15.06 -8.00 19.99
N CYS A 162 -14.68 -7.94 18.70
CA CYS A 162 -15.50 -7.25 17.70
C CYS A 162 -16.79 -8.01 17.36
N LYS A 163 -16.91 -9.29 17.73
CA LYS A 163 -18.06 -10.18 17.48
C LYS A 163 -18.49 -10.20 16.01
N CYS A 164 -17.51 -10.28 15.11
CA CYS A 164 -17.75 -10.35 13.66
C CYS A 164 -16.68 -11.18 12.96
N VAL A 165 -17.01 -11.58 11.74
CA VAL A 165 -16.08 -12.26 10.83
C VAL A 165 -15.06 -11.27 10.29
N LEU A 166 -13.81 -11.75 10.15
CA LEU A 166 -12.69 -11.03 9.56
C LEU A 166 -12.23 -11.71 8.28
N ALA A 167 -11.79 -10.92 7.31
CA ALA A 167 -11.03 -11.44 6.18
C ALA A 167 -9.65 -11.93 6.64
N ASN A 168 -9.00 -12.78 5.83
CA ASN A 168 -7.67 -13.29 6.19
C ASN A 168 -6.63 -12.17 6.35
N GLU A 169 -6.77 -11.12 5.55
CA GLU A 169 -5.93 -9.94 5.54
C GLU A 169 -6.07 -9.07 6.80
N GLU A 170 -7.18 -9.21 7.53
CA GLU A 170 -7.47 -8.49 8.77
C GLU A 170 -6.99 -9.23 10.04
N VAL A 171 -6.31 -10.37 9.87
CA VAL A 171 -5.75 -11.18 10.97
C VAL A 171 -4.23 -11.10 10.91
N VAL A 172 -3.61 -10.56 11.95
CA VAL A 172 -2.16 -10.40 12.05
C VAL A 172 -1.65 -11.17 13.26
N ASN A 173 -0.80 -12.18 13.05
CA ASN A 173 -0.26 -13.05 14.13
C ASN A 173 -1.35 -13.66 15.03
N GLY A 174 -2.47 -14.08 14.45
CA GLY A 174 -3.58 -14.72 15.18
C GLY A 174 -4.49 -13.78 15.96
N VAL A 175 -4.28 -12.46 15.85
CA VAL A 175 -5.12 -11.45 16.49
C VAL A 175 -5.78 -10.53 15.49
N CYS A 176 -6.89 -9.92 15.89
CA CYS A 176 -7.60 -8.93 15.09
C CYS A 176 -6.75 -7.66 14.91
N GLU A 177 -6.49 -7.26 13.68
CA GLU A 177 -5.73 -6.03 13.36
C GLU A 177 -6.33 -4.78 14.01
N ARG A 178 -7.65 -4.75 14.19
CA ARG A 178 -8.39 -3.58 14.71
C ARG A 178 -8.35 -3.43 16.22
N CYS A 179 -8.58 -4.53 16.96
CA CYS A 179 -8.72 -4.46 18.41
C CYS A 179 -7.65 -5.25 19.18
N GLY A 180 -6.78 -6.01 18.50
CA GLY A 180 -5.73 -6.81 19.10
C GLY A 180 -6.23 -8.04 19.87
N SER A 181 -7.54 -8.36 19.82
CA SER A 181 -8.11 -9.50 20.52
C SER A 181 -7.90 -10.80 19.73
N GLU A 182 -7.97 -11.92 20.44
CA GLU A 182 -7.87 -13.27 19.88
C GLU A 182 -8.90 -13.50 18.77
N VAL A 183 -8.45 -14.17 17.71
CA VAL A 183 -9.27 -14.62 16.59
C VAL A 183 -9.41 -16.13 16.66
N ILE A 184 -10.65 -16.61 16.65
CA ILE A 184 -10.98 -18.04 16.66
C ILE A 184 -11.65 -18.45 15.34
N HIS A 185 -11.70 -19.74 15.05
CA HIS A 185 -12.46 -20.25 13.92
C HIS A 185 -13.93 -20.53 14.30
N LYS A 186 -14.83 -20.08 13.43
CA LYS A 186 -16.28 -20.32 13.58
C LYS A 186 -16.90 -20.69 12.23
N VAL A 187 -17.73 -21.72 12.18
CA VAL A 187 -18.47 -22.07 10.96
C VAL A 187 -19.62 -21.09 10.78
N LYS A 188 -19.66 -20.40 9.64
CA LYS A 188 -20.70 -19.43 9.29
C LYS A 188 -20.99 -19.42 7.80
N SER A 189 -22.25 -19.14 7.47
CA SER A 189 -22.65 -18.78 6.10
C SER A 189 -22.19 -17.37 5.81
N GLN A 190 -21.39 -17.18 4.75
CA GLN A 190 -20.63 -15.96 4.52
C GLN A 190 -20.64 -15.55 3.04
N TRP A 191 -20.81 -14.26 2.77
CA TRP A 191 -20.60 -13.71 1.44
C TRP A 191 -19.12 -13.65 1.11
N MET A 192 -18.79 -14.09 -0.09
CA MET A 192 -17.44 -14.17 -0.63
C MET A 192 -17.38 -13.44 -1.97
N LEU A 193 -16.28 -12.73 -2.21
CA LEU A 193 -15.95 -12.21 -3.55
C LEU A 193 -14.80 -13.02 -4.14
N LYS A 194 -14.98 -13.48 -5.38
CA LYS A 194 -14.07 -14.40 -6.07
C LYS A 194 -12.85 -13.67 -6.65
N ILE A 195 -12.06 -13.03 -5.76
CA ILE A 195 -10.83 -12.33 -6.13
C ILE A 195 -9.80 -13.29 -6.75
N THR A 196 -9.86 -14.59 -6.41
CA THR A 196 -8.99 -15.63 -6.98
C THR A 196 -9.13 -15.76 -8.49
N ALA A 197 -10.29 -15.43 -9.05
CA ALA A 197 -10.49 -15.40 -10.49
C ALA A 197 -9.61 -14.36 -11.22
N TYR A 198 -9.11 -13.37 -10.48
CA TYR A 198 -8.23 -12.31 -10.97
C TYR A 198 -6.78 -12.47 -10.53
N ALA A 199 -6.43 -13.54 -9.80
CA ALA A 199 -5.11 -13.72 -9.19
C ALA A 199 -3.97 -13.56 -10.19
N GLN A 200 -4.05 -14.19 -11.38
CA GLN A 200 -3.00 -14.08 -12.40
C GLN A 200 -2.90 -12.64 -12.94
N ARG A 201 -4.01 -12.02 -13.30
CA ARG A 201 -4.03 -10.64 -13.82
C ARG A 201 -3.54 -9.62 -12.79
N LEU A 202 -3.83 -9.84 -11.50
CA LEU A 202 -3.32 -8.99 -10.42
C LEU A 202 -1.79 -9.06 -10.30
N ILE A 203 -1.16 -10.16 -10.74
CA ILE A 203 0.30 -10.29 -10.84
C ILE A 203 0.82 -9.65 -12.13
N ASP A 204 0.28 -10.05 -13.27
CA ASP A 204 0.79 -9.68 -14.60
C ASP A 204 0.69 -8.17 -14.82
N ASP A 205 -0.44 -7.57 -14.48
CA ASP A 205 -0.69 -6.16 -14.70
C ASP A 205 0.11 -5.23 -13.75
N LEU A 206 0.87 -5.78 -12.78
CA LEU A 206 1.87 -4.99 -12.04
C LEU A 206 2.99 -4.45 -12.93
N ASP A 207 3.18 -5.05 -14.11
CA ASP A 207 4.18 -4.59 -15.07
C ASP A 207 3.68 -3.37 -15.88
N LEU A 208 2.38 -3.07 -15.85
CA LEU A 208 1.76 -1.91 -16.50
C LEU A 208 1.87 -0.62 -15.67
N VAL A 209 2.31 -0.69 -14.42
CA VAL A 209 2.22 0.41 -13.44
C VAL A 209 3.58 0.71 -12.79
N ASP A 210 3.78 1.99 -12.43
CA ASP A 210 4.96 2.48 -11.72
C ASP A 210 4.73 2.41 -10.20
N TYR A 211 4.82 1.18 -9.66
CA TYR A 211 4.76 0.95 -8.22
C TYR A 211 6.14 0.63 -7.66
N PRO A 212 6.44 1.02 -6.41
CA PRO A 212 7.70 0.63 -5.75
C PRO A 212 7.89 -0.88 -5.76
N TYR A 213 9.12 -1.32 -5.97
CA TYR A 213 9.48 -2.74 -5.99
C TYR A 213 8.93 -3.50 -4.78
N ARG A 214 9.00 -2.88 -3.59
CA ARG A 214 8.49 -3.45 -2.34
C ARG A 214 6.98 -3.71 -2.39
N VAL A 215 6.20 -2.80 -2.98
CA VAL A 215 4.74 -2.97 -3.15
C VAL A 215 4.44 -4.13 -4.10
N LYS A 216 5.11 -4.15 -5.26
CA LYS A 216 4.95 -5.24 -6.25
C LYS A 216 5.29 -6.59 -5.65
N THR A 217 6.42 -6.68 -4.92
CA THR A 217 6.87 -7.91 -4.26
C THR A 217 5.89 -8.38 -3.19
N GLN A 218 5.40 -7.48 -2.34
CA GLN A 218 4.42 -7.85 -1.31
C GLN A 218 3.12 -8.38 -1.92
N GLN A 219 2.60 -7.76 -2.99
CA GLN A 219 1.40 -8.26 -3.66
C GLN A 219 1.65 -9.62 -4.33
N LYS A 220 2.77 -9.79 -5.04
CA LYS A 220 3.15 -11.07 -5.65
C LYS A 220 3.25 -12.18 -4.60
N ASN A 221 3.89 -11.90 -3.46
CA ASN A 221 4.04 -12.86 -2.36
C ASN A 221 2.70 -13.20 -1.68
N TRP A 222 1.81 -12.20 -1.51
CA TRP A 222 0.49 -12.40 -0.95
C TRP A 222 -0.40 -13.25 -1.86
N ILE A 223 -0.42 -12.95 -3.14
CA ILE A 223 -1.12 -13.76 -4.14
C ILE A 223 -0.50 -15.16 -4.21
N GLY A 224 0.82 -15.26 -4.10
CA GLY A 224 1.55 -16.50 -3.89
C GLY A 224 1.33 -17.51 -5.00
N ARG A 225 1.54 -17.08 -6.26
CA ARG A 225 1.49 -17.96 -7.42
C ARG A 225 2.56 -19.05 -7.33
N SER A 226 2.15 -20.27 -7.49
CA SER A 226 3.03 -21.43 -7.54
C SER A 226 2.70 -22.32 -8.73
N GLU A 227 3.72 -22.84 -9.39
CA GLU A 227 3.59 -23.80 -10.48
C GLU A 227 4.00 -25.18 -9.98
N GLY A 228 3.18 -26.17 -10.27
CA GLY A 228 3.42 -27.54 -9.86
C GLY A 228 2.61 -28.52 -10.67
N ALA A 229 2.24 -29.61 -10.03
CA ALA A 229 1.35 -30.61 -10.60
C ALA A 229 0.36 -31.10 -9.54
N GLU A 230 -0.85 -31.40 -9.97
CA GLU A 230 -1.77 -32.28 -9.25
C GLU A 230 -1.43 -33.73 -9.63
N VAL A 231 -1.30 -34.59 -8.64
CA VAL A 231 -0.92 -36.01 -8.82
C VAL A 231 -1.88 -36.88 -8.06
N ASP A 232 -2.38 -37.90 -8.74
CA ASP A 232 -3.35 -38.84 -8.20
C ASP A 232 -2.67 -40.09 -7.63
N PHE A 233 -2.88 -40.33 -6.35
CA PHE A 233 -2.47 -41.54 -5.64
C PHE A 233 -3.69 -42.43 -5.46
N ASN A 234 -3.65 -43.66 -5.99
CA ASN A 234 -4.65 -44.64 -5.63
C ASN A 234 -4.48 -45.11 -4.20
N THR A 235 -5.55 -45.50 -3.54
CA THR A 235 -5.51 -46.00 -2.16
C THR A 235 -5.90 -47.47 -2.12
N THR A 236 -5.49 -48.19 -1.11
CA THR A 236 -5.91 -49.58 -0.83
C THR A 236 -7.42 -49.67 -0.54
N ALA A 237 -8.05 -48.53 -0.23
CA ALA A 237 -9.49 -48.41 -0.06
C ALA A 237 -10.25 -48.35 -1.41
N GLY A 238 -9.53 -48.20 -2.53
CA GLY A 238 -10.12 -48.08 -3.85
C GLY A 238 -10.47 -46.68 -4.30
N ASP A 239 -10.09 -45.70 -3.51
CA ASP A 239 -10.26 -44.26 -3.78
C ASP A 239 -9.00 -43.63 -4.39
N LYS A 240 -9.16 -42.46 -4.99
CA LYS A 240 -8.09 -41.63 -5.55
C LYS A 240 -7.89 -40.42 -4.67
N LEU A 241 -6.68 -40.28 -4.09
CA LEU A 241 -6.26 -39.13 -3.29
C LEU A 241 -5.37 -38.23 -4.13
N THR A 242 -5.85 -37.06 -4.48
CA THR A 242 -5.11 -36.08 -5.30
C THR A 242 -4.30 -35.16 -4.40
N VAL A 243 -3.02 -34.96 -4.72
CA VAL A 243 -2.14 -34.00 -4.04
C VAL A 243 -1.67 -32.93 -5.00
N TYR A 244 -1.46 -31.70 -4.51
CA TYR A 244 -0.73 -30.68 -5.23
C TYR A 244 0.70 -30.58 -4.71
N THR A 245 1.67 -30.58 -5.64
CA THR A 245 3.08 -30.39 -5.28
C THR A 245 3.77 -29.43 -6.25
N THR A 246 4.65 -28.57 -5.72
CA THR A 246 5.57 -27.73 -6.51
C THR A 246 6.83 -28.48 -6.91
N ARG A 247 7.04 -29.67 -6.33
CA ARG A 247 8.22 -30.53 -6.56
C ARG A 247 7.80 -31.92 -7.06
N PRO A 248 7.11 -32.01 -8.21
CA PRO A 248 6.77 -33.33 -8.77
C PRO A 248 8.00 -34.16 -9.16
N ASP A 249 9.16 -33.53 -9.37
CA ASP A 249 10.45 -34.19 -9.59
C ASP A 249 10.86 -35.12 -8.44
N THR A 250 10.43 -34.83 -7.21
CA THR A 250 10.76 -35.64 -6.03
C THR A 250 9.77 -36.76 -5.69
N LEU A 251 8.78 -37.02 -6.55
CA LEU A 251 7.73 -38.04 -6.33
C LEU A 251 8.27 -39.45 -6.00
N TYR A 252 9.40 -39.84 -6.58
CA TYR A 252 10.05 -41.13 -6.27
C TYR A 252 10.51 -41.22 -4.82
N GLY A 253 10.75 -40.08 -4.15
CA GLY A 253 11.14 -40.02 -2.73
C GLY A 253 9.96 -39.84 -1.79
N ALA A 254 8.73 -39.88 -2.26
CA ALA A 254 7.54 -39.81 -1.41
C ALA A 254 7.34 -41.12 -0.63
N THR A 255 7.54 -41.08 0.69
CA THR A 255 7.52 -42.26 1.54
C THR A 255 6.32 -42.33 2.47
N TYR A 256 5.55 -41.28 2.57
CA TYR A 256 4.26 -41.24 3.26
C TYR A 256 3.40 -40.08 2.73
N MET A 257 2.14 -40.12 3.13
CA MET A 257 1.18 -39.01 2.81
C MET A 257 0.60 -38.47 4.12
N VAL A 258 0.20 -37.19 4.06
CA VAL A 258 -0.51 -36.54 5.17
C VAL A 258 -1.78 -35.89 4.63
N VAL A 259 -2.88 -36.12 5.32
CA VAL A 259 -4.14 -35.45 5.07
C VAL A 259 -4.51 -34.57 6.26
N SER A 260 -5.27 -33.50 5.99
CA SER A 260 -5.82 -32.64 7.04
C SER A 260 -6.77 -33.43 7.93
N PRO A 261 -6.84 -33.14 9.24
CA PRO A 261 -7.81 -33.77 10.14
C PRO A 261 -9.27 -33.64 9.69
N GLU A 262 -9.59 -32.59 8.89
CA GLU A 262 -10.92 -32.32 8.35
C GLU A 262 -11.15 -32.93 6.96
N HIS A 263 -10.21 -33.72 6.44
CA HIS A 263 -10.32 -34.26 5.07
C HIS A 263 -11.54 -35.20 4.93
N PRO A 264 -12.40 -35.04 3.90
CA PRO A 264 -13.65 -35.82 3.76
C PRO A 264 -13.46 -37.31 3.66
N PHE A 265 -12.28 -37.76 3.20
CA PHE A 265 -12.00 -39.22 3.09
C PHE A 265 -11.87 -39.90 4.44
N ILE A 266 -11.61 -39.21 5.53
CA ILE A 266 -11.58 -39.81 6.86
C ILE A 266 -12.95 -40.39 7.24
N GLU A 267 -14.03 -39.63 6.95
CA GLU A 267 -15.40 -40.12 7.13
C GLU A 267 -15.70 -41.31 6.19
N LYS A 268 -15.29 -41.18 4.93
CA LYS A 268 -15.50 -42.21 3.92
C LYS A 268 -14.79 -43.52 4.24
N TRP A 269 -13.65 -43.44 4.93
CA TRP A 269 -12.86 -44.62 5.33
C TRP A 269 -13.13 -45.08 6.72
N ALA A 270 -14.08 -44.51 7.46
CA ALA A 270 -14.32 -44.83 8.88
C ALA A 270 -14.51 -46.36 9.12
N ASP A 271 -15.23 -47.04 8.25
CA ASP A 271 -15.46 -48.49 8.35
C ASP A 271 -14.23 -49.36 8.06
N LYS A 272 -13.20 -48.77 7.44
CA LYS A 272 -11.95 -49.46 7.06
C LYS A 272 -10.81 -49.17 8.04
N LEU A 273 -10.96 -48.15 8.87
CA LEU A 273 -9.95 -47.73 9.84
C LEU A 273 -9.99 -48.63 11.10
N GLN A 274 -8.85 -49.22 11.38
CA GLN A 274 -8.70 -50.11 12.60
C GLN A 274 -8.52 -49.29 13.86
N ASN A 275 -8.08 -48.03 13.78
CA ASN A 275 -7.80 -47.16 14.92
C ASN A 275 -8.66 -45.87 14.90
N LEU A 276 -9.92 -45.99 14.48
CA LEU A 276 -10.84 -44.85 14.31
C LEU A 276 -10.97 -43.98 15.57
N ASP A 277 -10.96 -44.56 16.77
CA ASP A 277 -11.03 -43.81 18.03
C ASP A 277 -9.83 -42.86 18.22
N ALA A 278 -8.61 -43.31 17.90
CA ALA A 278 -7.42 -42.47 17.95
C ALA A 278 -7.48 -41.33 16.89
N VAL A 279 -7.99 -41.62 15.70
CA VAL A 279 -8.21 -40.63 14.63
C VAL A 279 -9.20 -39.55 15.10
N ARG A 280 -10.32 -39.93 15.69
CA ARG A 280 -11.35 -39.01 16.24
C ARG A 280 -10.81 -38.17 17.38
N ALA A 281 -10.04 -38.77 18.29
CA ALA A 281 -9.40 -38.01 19.36
C ALA A 281 -8.46 -36.94 18.82
N TYR A 282 -7.67 -37.25 17.78
CA TYR A 282 -6.75 -36.31 17.16
C TYR A 282 -7.52 -35.18 16.39
N GLN A 283 -8.61 -35.54 15.69
CA GLN A 283 -9.49 -34.54 15.05
C GLN A 283 -10.04 -33.53 16.06
N ALA A 284 -10.52 -34.02 17.20
CA ALA A 284 -11.03 -33.17 18.28
C ALA A 284 -9.96 -32.23 18.87
N GLU A 285 -8.70 -32.69 18.97
CA GLU A 285 -7.57 -31.89 19.45
C GLU A 285 -7.15 -30.84 18.42
N ALA A 286 -7.05 -31.22 17.15
CA ALA A 286 -6.70 -30.33 16.06
C ALA A 286 -7.74 -29.20 15.87
N ALA A 287 -9.04 -29.50 16.07
CA ALA A 287 -10.13 -28.54 15.97
C ALA A 287 -10.06 -27.40 17.02
N LYS A 288 -9.29 -27.57 18.09
CA LYS A 288 -9.08 -26.50 19.11
C LYS A 288 -8.02 -25.48 18.70
N LYS A 289 -7.21 -25.77 17.68
CA LYS A 289 -6.09 -24.94 17.24
C LYS A 289 -6.49 -24.07 16.07
N SER A 290 -6.05 -22.81 16.04
CA SER A 290 -6.13 -21.93 14.88
C SER A 290 -5.18 -22.36 13.76
N ASP A 291 -5.44 -21.96 12.51
CA ASP A 291 -4.53 -22.24 11.38
C ASP A 291 -3.12 -21.68 11.65
N PHE A 292 -3.02 -20.53 12.32
CA PHE A 292 -1.74 -19.92 12.70
C PHE A 292 -0.97 -20.78 13.71
N GLU A 293 -1.64 -21.29 14.76
CA GLU A 293 -1.02 -22.19 15.73
C GLU A 293 -0.57 -23.50 15.09
N ARG A 294 -1.36 -24.00 14.14
CA ARG A 294 -1.07 -25.25 13.42
C ARG A 294 0.14 -25.12 12.48
N THR A 295 0.34 -23.96 11.84
CA THR A 295 1.38 -23.78 10.80
C THR A 295 2.64 -23.08 11.29
N GLU A 296 2.50 -22.05 12.17
CA GLU A 296 3.61 -21.17 12.55
C GLU A 296 4.11 -21.41 13.98
N VAL A 297 3.23 -21.79 14.91
CA VAL A 297 3.60 -21.92 16.33
C VAL A 297 4.03 -23.32 16.72
N ALA A 298 3.45 -24.35 16.09
CA ALA A 298 3.71 -25.74 16.44
C ALA A 298 5.14 -26.16 16.10
N LYS A 299 6.00 -26.28 17.13
CA LYS A 299 7.37 -26.81 16.99
C LYS A 299 7.38 -28.34 16.90
N ASP A 300 6.48 -29.02 17.62
CA ASP A 300 6.39 -30.48 17.64
C ASP A 300 5.47 -31.01 16.55
N LYS A 301 5.98 -31.85 15.67
CA LYS A 301 5.18 -32.54 14.65
C LYS A 301 4.36 -33.66 15.30
N THR A 302 3.04 -33.51 15.23
CA THR A 302 2.09 -34.52 15.75
C THR A 302 1.29 -35.11 14.59
N GLY A 303 0.82 -36.33 14.75
CA GLY A 303 0.00 -37.00 13.75
C GLY A 303 -0.43 -38.39 14.21
N VAL A 304 -1.44 -38.94 13.54
CA VAL A 304 -1.94 -40.30 13.73
C VAL A 304 -1.97 -41.02 12.39
N ARG A 305 -1.38 -42.22 12.33
CA ARG A 305 -1.46 -43.05 11.12
C ARG A 305 -2.90 -43.57 10.96
N LEU A 306 -3.36 -43.60 9.72
CA LEU A 306 -4.63 -44.23 9.35
C LEU A 306 -4.39 -45.74 9.13
N GLU A 307 -4.68 -46.54 10.14
CA GLU A 307 -4.46 -47.99 10.07
C GLU A 307 -5.56 -48.68 9.28
N GLY A 308 -5.22 -49.43 8.23
CA GLY A 308 -6.13 -50.12 7.33
C GLY A 308 -6.30 -49.46 5.96
N VAL A 309 -5.81 -48.23 5.77
CA VAL A 309 -5.81 -47.56 4.47
C VAL A 309 -4.42 -46.99 4.18
N GLU A 310 -3.87 -47.33 3.01
CA GLU A 310 -2.58 -46.84 2.53
C GLU A 310 -2.74 -46.23 1.13
N ALA A 311 -1.83 -45.36 0.75
CA ALA A 311 -1.72 -44.81 -0.59
C ALA A 311 -0.71 -45.63 -1.42
N ILE A 312 -0.85 -45.61 -2.73
CA ILE A 312 0.04 -46.30 -3.66
C ILE A 312 0.76 -45.20 -4.44
N ASN A 313 2.08 -45.12 -4.31
CA ASN A 313 2.89 -44.18 -5.06
C ASN A 313 2.77 -44.50 -6.57
N PRO A 314 2.29 -43.58 -7.39
CA PRO A 314 1.98 -43.85 -8.79
C PRO A 314 3.20 -44.15 -9.65
N LEU A 315 4.43 -43.77 -9.22
CA LEU A 315 5.65 -43.95 -9.97
C LEU A 315 6.40 -45.24 -9.59
N THR A 316 6.35 -45.62 -8.30
CA THR A 316 7.07 -46.77 -7.78
C THR A 316 6.17 -48.03 -7.61
N GLY A 317 4.87 -47.81 -7.55
CA GLY A 317 3.90 -48.89 -7.21
C GLY A 317 3.93 -49.36 -5.76
N THR A 318 4.75 -48.75 -4.90
CA THR A 318 4.86 -49.12 -3.49
C THR A 318 3.71 -48.50 -2.69
N THR A 319 3.23 -49.25 -1.70
CA THR A 319 2.30 -48.73 -0.70
C THR A 319 3.04 -47.87 0.32
N ILE A 320 2.46 -46.74 0.65
CA ILE A 320 2.97 -45.78 1.63
C ILE A 320 1.89 -45.43 2.66
N PRO A 321 2.22 -45.25 3.95
CA PRO A 321 1.25 -44.95 4.98
C PRO A 321 0.64 -43.57 4.80
N ILE A 322 -0.62 -43.40 5.21
CA ILE A 322 -1.33 -42.12 5.29
C ILE A 322 -1.45 -41.72 6.76
N PHE A 323 -1.11 -40.48 7.06
CA PHE A 323 -1.27 -39.88 8.39
C PHE A 323 -2.29 -38.75 8.34
N ILE A 324 -2.97 -38.48 9.45
CA ILE A 324 -3.57 -37.15 9.70
C ILE A 324 -2.60 -36.34 10.53
N SER A 325 -2.47 -35.08 10.19
CA SER A 325 -1.68 -34.13 10.98
C SER A 325 -2.23 -32.70 10.85
N ASP A 326 -2.12 -31.96 11.92
CA ASP A 326 -2.68 -30.61 12.05
C ASP A 326 -1.93 -29.54 11.23
N TYR A 327 -0.69 -29.81 10.78
CA TYR A 327 0.03 -28.88 9.91
C TYR A 327 -0.48 -28.87 8.44
N VAL A 328 -1.33 -29.82 8.05
CA VAL A 328 -2.00 -29.84 6.76
C VAL A 328 -3.39 -29.22 6.89
N LEU A 329 -3.66 -28.20 6.09
CA LEU A 329 -4.94 -27.51 6.12
C LEU A 329 -5.84 -27.93 4.96
N VAL A 330 -7.11 -28.23 5.23
CA VAL A 330 -8.11 -28.53 4.20
C VAL A 330 -8.39 -27.33 3.29
N SER A 331 -8.11 -26.14 3.78
CA SER A 331 -8.31 -24.88 3.07
C SER A 331 -7.19 -24.55 2.06
N TYR A 332 -6.11 -25.33 2.03
CA TYR A 332 -4.98 -25.12 1.11
C TYR A 332 -4.75 -26.36 0.21
N GLY A 333 -4.74 -26.11 -1.09
CA GLY A 333 -4.60 -27.17 -2.08
C GLY A 333 -5.76 -28.18 -2.04
N THR A 334 -5.42 -29.46 -1.96
CA THR A 334 -6.38 -30.58 -1.91
C THR A 334 -6.67 -31.05 -0.48
N GLY A 335 -6.06 -30.44 0.54
CA GLY A 335 -6.11 -30.93 1.91
C GLY A 335 -5.29 -32.20 2.15
N ALA A 336 -4.47 -32.60 1.17
CA ALA A 336 -3.56 -33.73 1.21
C ALA A 336 -2.18 -33.35 0.64
N ILE A 337 -1.12 -33.87 1.20
CA ILE A 337 0.24 -33.70 0.72
C ILE A 337 0.96 -35.05 0.59
N MET A 338 1.87 -35.16 -0.35
CA MET A 338 2.93 -36.15 -0.33
C MET A 338 4.11 -35.63 0.49
N ALA A 339 4.77 -36.47 1.21
CA ALA A 339 5.92 -36.11 2.01
C ALA A 339 7.21 -36.72 1.46
N VAL A 340 8.24 -35.87 1.34
CA VAL A 340 9.55 -36.26 0.81
C VAL A 340 10.63 -35.95 1.84
N PRO A 341 10.86 -36.83 2.83
CA PRO A 341 11.72 -36.55 3.97
C PRO A 341 13.17 -36.20 3.63
N ALA A 342 13.70 -36.70 2.51
CA ALA A 342 15.07 -36.40 2.13
C ALA A 342 15.30 -34.90 1.77
N HIS A 343 14.24 -34.20 1.35
CA HIS A 343 14.36 -32.85 0.76
C HIS A 343 13.44 -31.78 1.34
N ASP A 344 12.75 -32.08 2.45
CA ASP A 344 11.96 -31.15 3.25
C ASP A 344 12.23 -31.35 4.74
N THR A 345 12.59 -30.29 5.46
CA THR A 345 12.94 -30.38 6.89
C THR A 345 11.76 -30.84 7.74
N ARG A 346 10.55 -30.40 7.45
CA ARG A 346 9.34 -30.79 8.22
C ARG A 346 9.03 -32.27 8.02
N ASP A 347 9.13 -32.71 6.75
CA ASP A 347 8.91 -34.12 6.41
C ASP A 347 9.99 -35.00 7.01
N TRP A 348 11.23 -34.52 7.07
CA TRP A 348 12.34 -35.23 7.70
C TRP A 348 12.13 -35.40 9.21
N GLU A 349 11.78 -34.34 9.93
CA GLU A 349 11.49 -34.38 11.37
C GLU A 349 10.33 -35.32 11.67
N PHE A 350 9.28 -35.27 10.87
CA PHE A 350 8.14 -36.18 11.00
C PHE A 350 8.55 -37.65 10.72
N ALA A 351 9.30 -37.88 9.65
CA ALA A 351 9.78 -39.24 9.30
C ALA A 351 10.67 -39.83 10.41
N LYS A 352 11.57 -39.02 10.98
CA LYS A 352 12.39 -39.47 12.15
C LYS A 352 11.55 -39.81 13.38
N LYS A 353 10.52 -39.03 13.67
CA LYS A 353 9.63 -39.24 14.81
C LYS A 353 8.82 -40.54 14.68
N PHE A 354 8.38 -40.87 13.46
CA PHE A 354 7.51 -42.01 13.17
C PHE A 354 8.25 -43.20 12.55
N ASP A 355 9.58 -43.16 12.53
CA ASP A 355 10.46 -44.22 11.98
C ASP A 355 10.12 -44.61 10.54
N LEU A 356 9.95 -43.58 9.69
CA LEU A 356 9.57 -43.73 8.27
C LEU A 356 10.81 -43.67 7.35
N PRO A 357 10.77 -44.32 6.18
CA PRO A 357 11.90 -44.33 5.24
C PRO A 357 12.25 -42.95 4.75
N ILE A 358 13.54 -42.69 4.55
CA ILE A 358 14.09 -41.45 3.96
C ILE A 358 14.90 -41.86 2.72
N ILE A 359 14.43 -41.45 1.52
CA ILE A 359 15.00 -41.84 0.22
C ILE A 359 15.54 -40.58 -0.46
N GLU A 360 16.87 -40.53 -0.69
CA GLU A 360 17.51 -39.47 -1.44
C GLU A 360 17.10 -39.55 -2.94
N VAL A 361 16.58 -38.45 -3.49
CA VAL A 361 16.20 -38.34 -4.92
C VAL A 361 16.88 -37.18 -5.63
N VAL A 362 17.48 -36.24 -4.90
CA VAL A 362 18.42 -35.24 -5.41
C VAL A 362 19.73 -35.46 -4.69
N LYS A 363 20.82 -35.70 -5.45
CA LYS A 363 22.12 -36.01 -4.91
C LYS A 363 22.72 -34.83 -4.12
N GLY A 364 23.02 -35.07 -2.86
CA GLY A 364 23.69 -34.09 -2.00
C GLY A 364 23.43 -34.33 -0.51
N GLY A 365 24.41 -34.02 0.33
CA GLY A 365 24.29 -34.16 1.79
C GLY A 365 24.25 -35.59 2.30
N ASP A 366 24.00 -35.76 3.61
CA ASP A 366 23.72 -37.01 4.28
C ASP A 366 22.26 -37.00 4.80
N VAL A 367 21.34 -37.40 3.93
CA VAL A 367 19.89 -37.32 4.21
C VAL A 367 19.45 -38.18 5.44
N GLN A 368 20.32 -39.03 5.96
CA GLN A 368 20.04 -39.77 7.18
C GLN A 368 20.31 -38.94 8.44
N LYS A 369 21.15 -37.89 8.33
CA LYS A 369 21.46 -36.97 9.44
C LYS A 369 20.58 -35.75 9.44
N GLU A 370 20.30 -35.20 8.26
CA GLU A 370 19.46 -33.99 8.06
C GLU A 370 18.85 -33.97 6.66
N ALA A 371 17.77 -33.20 6.46
CA ALA A 371 17.19 -33.00 5.14
C ALA A 371 18.15 -32.21 4.25
N PHE A 372 18.36 -32.65 3.02
CA PHE A 372 19.08 -31.88 1.99
C PHE A 372 18.09 -30.95 1.29
N THR A 373 18.02 -29.69 1.73
CA THR A 373 17.05 -28.70 1.25
C THR A 373 17.59 -27.81 0.12
N ASP A 374 18.92 -27.76 -0.07
CA ASP A 374 19.53 -27.05 -1.22
C ASP A 374 19.47 -27.93 -2.47
N CYS A 375 18.27 -28.27 -2.90
CA CYS A 375 17.98 -29.23 -3.95
C CYS A 375 17.30 -28.60 -5.17
N ASP A 376 17.41 -27.30 -5.37
CA ASP A 376 16.91 -26.63 -6.59
C ASP A 376 17.85 -26.81 -7.78
N THR A 377 19.15 -27.01 -7.51
CA THR A 377 20.19 -27.33 -8.49
C THR A 377 20.85 -28.65 -8.08
N GLY A 378 20.79 -29.66 -8.87
CA GLY A 378 21.41 -30.94 -8.56
C GLY A 378 21.11 -31.98 -9.61
N ILE A 379 21.54 -33.21 -9.36
CA ILE A 379 21.32 -34.33 -10.24
C ILE A 379 20.36 -35.32 -9.58
N MET A 380 19.37 -35.77 -10.30
CA MET A 380 18.40 -36.74 -9.84
C MET A 380 19.03 -38.12 -9.67
N VAL A 381 18.72 -38.79 -8.55
CA VAL A 381 19.14 -40.16 -8.24
C VAL A 381 17.95 -40.92 -7.67
N ASN A 382 17.94 -42.26 -7.74
CA ASN A 382 16.85 -43.13 -7.26
C ASN A 382 15.45 -42.71 -7.75
N SER A 383 15.39 -42.09 -8.95
CA SER A 383 14.22 -41.44 -9.52
C SER A 383 13.80 -42.02 -10.89
N GLY A 384 14.19 -43.25 -11.20
CA GLY A 384 13.75 -43.99 -12.35
C GLY A 384 13.98 -43.23 -13.66
N ILE A 385 12.91 -42.80 -14.34
CA ILE A 385 12.99 -42.08 -15.62
C ILE A 385 13.69 -40.73 -15.55
N LEU A 386 13.94 -40.23 -14.34
CA LEU A 386 14.58 -38.94 -14.09
C LEU A 386 16.08 -39.06 -13.71
N ASP A 387 16.57 -40.28 -13.46
CA ASP A 387 17.93 -40.51 -13.02
C ASP A 387 18.95 -39.88 -13.98
N GLY A 388 19.91 -39.15 -13.41
CA GLY A 388 20.95 -38.45 -14.13
C GLY A 388 20.57 -37.10 -14.75
N MET A 389 19.28 -36.70 -14.70
CA MET A 389 18.83 -35.39 -15.16
C MET A 389 19.19 -34.33 -14.11
N THR A 390 19.34 -33.10 -14.55
CA THR A 390 19.31 -31.96 -13.64
C THR A 390 17.90 -31.78 -13.06
N VAL A 391 17.80 -31.18 -11.90
CA VAL A 391 16.47 -30.88 -11.26
C VAL A 391 15.59 -30.07 -12.20
N GLU A 392 16.14 -29.12 -12.96
CA GLU A 392 15.39 -28.29 -13.92
C GLU A 392 14.81 -29.15 -15.04
N GLU A 393 15.61 -30.03 -15.65
CA GLU A 393 15.13 -30.97 -16.68
C GLU A 393 14.10 -31.95 -16.12
N ALA A 394 14.33 -32.46 -14.91
CA ALA A 394 13.41 -33.37 -14.23
C ALA A 394 12.06 -32.75 -13.93
N LYS A 395 12.01 -31.49 -13.50
CA LYS A 395 10.76 -30.73 -13.28
C LYS A 395 9.91 -30.60 -14.55
N VAL A 396 10.53 -30.50 -15.73
CA VAL A 396 9.82 -30.48 -17.01
C VAL A 396 9.37 -31.89 -17.39
N ARG A 397 10.31 -32.84 -17.41
CA ARG A 397 10.06 -34.21 -17.83
C ARG A 397 8.98 -34.90 -17.01
N ILE A 398 8.99 -34.73 -15.70
CA ILE A 398 7.98 -35.38 -14.84
C ILE A 398 6.57 -34.86 -15.12
N LYS A 399 6.43 -33.55 -15.36
CA LYS A 399 5.11 -32.96 -15.69
C LYS A 399 4.57 -33.51 -17.02
N ASP A 400 5.45 -33.66 -18.02
CA ASP A 400 5.08 -34.30 -19.28
C ASP A 400 4.62 -35.76 -19.06
N TYR A 401 5.41 -36.49 -18.26
CA TYR A 401 5.10 -37.91 -17.97
C TYR A 401 3.77 -38.09 -17.22
N LEU A 402 3.49 -37.22 -16.25
CA LEU A 402 2.22 -37.26 -15.51
C LEU A 402 1.01 -37.04 -16.42
N GLU A 403 1.12 -36.13 -17.40
CA GLU A 403 0.06 -35.88 -18.39
C GLU A 403 -0.04 -37.02 -19.44
N GLU A 404 1.09 -37.51 -19.92
CA GLU A 404 1.15 -38.64 -20.87
C GLU A 404 0.50 -39.92 -20.32
N THR A 405 0.68 -40.14 -19.02
CA THR A 405 0.17 -41.38 -18.34
C THR A 405 -1.20 -41.16 -17.68
N GLY A 406 -1.71 -39.93 -17.65
CA GLY A 406 -3.01 -39.62 -17.05
C GLY A 406 -3.05 -39.76 -15.53
N ILE A 407 -1.89 -39.82 -14.85
CA ILE A 407 -1.80 -39.89 -13.37
C ILE A 407 -1.67 -38.52 -12.71
N GLY A 408 -1.60 -37.46 -13.51
CA GLY A 408 -1.55 -36.08 -12.99
C GLY A 408 -1.53 -35.08 -14.14
N HIS A 409 -1.53 -33.80 -13.79
CA HIS A 409 -1.47 -32.70 -14.73
C HIS A 409 -0.82 -31.46 -14.14
N ARG A 410 -0.29 -30.59 -15.00
CA ARG A 410 0.25 -29.29 -14.59
C ARG A 410 -0.83 -28.46 -13.93
N LYS A 411 -0.47 -27.78 -12.87
CA LYS A 411 -1.37 -26.91 -12.14
C LYS A 411 -0.67 -25.65 -11.67
N VAL A 412 -1.30 -24.51 -11.92
CA VAL A 412 -0.97 -23.25 -11.23
C VAL A 412 -1.90 -23.10 -10.05
N ASN A 413 -1.34 -22.83 -8.89
CA ASN A 413 -2.08 -22.62 -7.67
C ASN A 413 -1.72 -21.24 -7.07
N TYR A 414 -2.58 -20.72 -6.21
CA TYR A 414 -2.41 -19.43 -5.54
C TYR A 414 -2.65 -19.58 -4.03
N LYS A 415 -1.86 -18.86 -3.22
CA LYS A 415 -2.12 -18.77 -1.77
C LYS A 415 -3.33 -17.88 -1.49
N LEU A 416 -3.57 -16.89 -2.37
CA LEU A 416 -4.71 -15.99 -2.28
C LEU A 416 -6.00 -16.79 -2.18
N ARG A 417 -6.87 -16.39 -1.27
CA ARG A 417 -8.21 -16.95 -1.09
C ARG A 417 -9.25 -15.93 -1.48
N ASP A 418 -10.48 -16.41 -1.75
CA ASP A 418 -11.59 -15.50 -2.01
C ASP A 418 -11.84 -14.58 -0.82
N TRP A 419 -12.20 -13.34 -1.12
CA TRP A 419 -12.35 -12.30 -0.13
C TRP A 419 -13.61 -12.51 0.70
N VAL A 420 -13.44 -12.68 2.02
CA VAL A 420 -14.55 -12.77 3.00
C VAL A 420 -15.17 -11.40 3.15
N PHE A 421 -16.38 -11.24 2.59
CA PHE A 421 -16.93 -9.92 2.29
C PHE A 421 -17.99 -9.41 3.27
N ALA A 422 -18.77 -10.25 3.92
CA ALA A 422 -19.83 -9.80 4.82
C ALA A 422 -19.35 -9.60 6.28
N ARG A 423 -20.01 -8.67 6.99
CA ARG A 423 -19.81 -8.38 8.40
C ARG A 423 -21.12 -8.44 9.17
N GLN A 424 -21.09 -9.04 10.37
CA GLN A 424 -22.24 -9.15 11.28
C GLN A 424 -22.32 -7.91 12.18
N ARG A 425 -22.35 -6.75 11.51
CA ARG A 425 -22.34 -5.43 12.16
C ARG A 425 -23.42 -4.55 11.53
N TYR A 426 -23.81 -3.49 12.25
CA TYR A 426 -24.81 -2.54 11.79
C TYR A 426 -24.22 -1.49 10.84
N TRP A 427 -23.08 -0.90 11.20
CA TRP A 427 -22.53 0.27 10.50
C TRP A 427 -21.71 -0.12 9.27
N GLY A 428 -22.40 -0.37 8.17
CA GLY A 428 -21.86 -0.74 6.86
C GLY A 428 -22.93 -0.67 5.78
N GLU A 429 -22.52 -0.73 4.52
CA GLU A 429 -23.44 -0.74 3.40
C GLU A 429 -24.30 -2.01 3.44
N PRO A 430 -25.65 -1.91 3.39
CA PRO A 430 -26.51 -3.09 3.28
C PRO A 430 -26.24 -3.87 1.99
N ILE A 431 -26.22 -5.20 2.09
CA ILE A 431 -26.07 -6.07 0.92
C ILE A 431 -27.43 -6.19 0.22
N PRO A 432 -27.53 -5.79 -1.07
CA PRO A 432 -28.82 -5.67 -1.78
C PRO A 432 -29.34 -7.02 -2.31
N ILE A 433 -29.45 -8.01 -1.43
CA ILE A 433 -29.92 -9.37 -1.73
C ILE A 433 -31.08 -9.74 -0.79
N VAL A 434 -32.01 -10.52 -1.30
CA VAL A 434 -33.05 -11.14 -0.49
C VAL A 434 -32.94 -12.67 -0.53
N HIS A 435 -33.29 -13.30 0.57
CA HIS A 435 -33.38 -14.75 0.75
C HIS A 435 -34.81 -15.19 0.54
N CYS A 436 -35.05 -16.00 -0.48
CA CYS A 436 -36.36 -16.59 -0.77
C CYS A 436 -36.25 -18.12 -0.68
N GLU A 437 -37.08 -18.76 0.09
CA GLU A 437 -37.08 -20.25 0.20
C GLU A 437 -37.26 -20.95 -1.15
N LYS A 438 -38.03 -20.36 -2.08
CA LYS A 438 -38.26 -20.93 -3.41
C LYS A 438 -37.16 -20.58 -4.41
N CYS A 439 -36.62 -19.34 -4.36
CA CYS A 439 -35.74 -18.80 -5.40
C CYS A 439 -34.26 -18.73 -4.99
N GLY A 440 -33.96 -18.99 -3.73
CA GLY A 440 -32.62 -18.82 -3.16
C GLY A 440 -32.25 -17.35 -2.95
N TYR A 441 -31.02 -16.99 -3.22
CA TYR A 441 -30.52 -15.60 -3.15
C TYR A 441 -30.94 -14.83 -4.40
N VAL A 442 -31.71 -13.77 -4.24
CA VAL A 442 -32.25 -12.95 -5.31
C VAL A 442 -31.81 -11.50 -5.16
N PRO A 443 -31.18 -10.89 -6.17
CA PRO A 443 -30.84 -9.47 -6.11
C PRO A 443 -32.12 -8.62 -6.12
N ILE A 444 -32.09 -7.49 -5.40
CA ILE A 444 -33.13 -6.47 -5.54
C ILE A 444 -33.01 -5.79 -6.91
N ASP A 445 -34.06 -5.13 -7.37
CA ASP A 445 -34.01 -4.39 -8.64
C ASP A 445 -33.06 -3.17 -8.50
N GLU A 446 -32.28 -2.89 -9.55
CA GLU A 446 -31.34 -1.76 -9.53
C GLU A 446 -32.05 -0.39 -9.35
N SER A 447 -33.32 -0.30 -9.78
CA SER A 447 -34.15 0.91 -9.57
C SER A 447 -34.54 1.16 -8.12
N GLU A 448 -34.45 0.12 -7.26
CA GLU A 448 -34.71 0.23 -5.80
C GLU A 448 -33.47 0.66 -5.01
N LEU A 449 -32.30 0.81 -5.67
CA LEU A 449 -31.10 1.30 -5.03
C LEU A 449 -31.17 2.83 -4.77
N PRO A 450 -30.69 3.32 -3.62
CA PRO A 450 -29.99 2.56 -2.57
C PRO A 450 -30.93 1.81 -1.64
N LEU A 451 -30.57 0.58 -1.25
CA LEU A 451 -31.14 -0.05 -0.08
C LEU A 451 -30.59 0.66 1.16
N VAL A 452 -31.40 1.53 1.76
CA VAL A 452 -30.96 2.40 2.86
C VAL A 452 -30.82 1.61 4.16
N LEU A 453 -29.74 1.91 4.91
CA LEU A 453 -29.55 1.39 6.27
C LEU A 453 -30.65 1.91 7.19
N PRO A 454 -31.45 1.04 7.85
CA PRO A 454 -32.55 1.49 8.70
C PRO A 454 -32.03 2.10 10.00
N GLN A 455 -32.78 3.06 10.55
CA GLN A 455 -32.51 3.57 11.89
C GLN A 455 -32.83 2.50 12.95
N VAL A 456 -31.94 2.36 13.93
CA VAL A 456 -32.04 1.35 15.00
C VAL A 456 -31.92 1.99 16.37
N ASP A 457 -32.65 1.47 17.34
CA ASP A 457 -32.55 1.89 18.75
C ASP A 457 -31.34 1.24 19.44
N SER A 458 -30.93 0.05 18.97
CA SER A 458 -29.75 -0.67 19.48
C SER A 458 -29.04 -1.36 18.34
N TYR A 459 -27.72 -1.20 18.28
CA TYR A 459 -26.82 -1.77 17.26
C TYR A 459 -25.64 -2.55 17.88
N GLU A 460 -25.77 -2.95 19.15
CA GLU A 460 -24.72 -3.72 19.81
C GLU A 460 -24.54 -5.09 19.13
N PRO A 461 -23.30 -5.55 18.94
CA PRO A 461 -23.01 -6.85 18.39
C PRO A 461 -23.61 -7.98 19.20
N THR A 462 -24.13 -9.00 18.52
CA THR A 462 -24.75 -10.16 19.17
C THR A 462 -23.74 -11.23 19.53
N ASP A 463 -23.97 -11.98 20.62
CA ASP A 463 -23.08 -13.06 21.04
C ASP A 463 -23.20 -14.32 20.17
N ASN A 464 -24.38 -14.52 19.54
CA ASN A 464 -24.61 -15.64 18.61
C ASN A 464 -23.98 -15.41 17.24
N GLY A 465 -23.49 -14.17 16.97
CA GLY A 465 -22.84 -13.76 15.75
C GLY A 465 -23.80 -13.49 14.58
N GLU A 466 -25.04 -13.17 14.85
CA GLU A 466 -25.96 -12.59 13.89
C GLU A 466 -25.81 -11.07 13.86
N SER A 467 -26.12 -10.45 12.72
CA SER A 467 -26.12 -9.00 12.61
C SER A 467 -27.20 -8.39 13.51
N PRO A 468 -26.96 -7.23 14.13
CA PRO A 468 -28.01 -6.46 14.84
C PRO A 468 -29.24 -6.18 13.97
N LEU A 469 -29.09 -6.05 12.66
CA LEU A 469 -30.19 -5.86 11.70
C LEU A 469 -31.20 -7.04 11.71
N SER A 470 -30.76 -8.25 12.06
CA SER A 470 -31.67 -9.43 12.11
C SER A 470 -32.84 -9.29 13.05
N LYS A 471 -32.73 -8.38 14.05
CA LYS A 471 -33.79 -8.09 15.02
C LYS A 471 -34.85 -7.13 14.49
N MET A 472 -34.60 -6.48 13.35
CA MET A 472 -35.51 -5.50 12.73
C MET A 472 -36.49 -6.18 11.78
N THR A 473 -37.48 -6.87 12.34
CA THR A 473 -38.43 -7.70 11.57
C THR A 473 -39.16 -6.94 10.45
N ASP A 474 -39.50 -5.67 10.67
CA ASP A 474 -40.19 -4.84 9.67
C ASP A 474 -39.31 -4.50 8.47
N TRP A 475 -37.98 -4.33 8.70
CA TRP A 475 -37.03 -4.10 7.62
C TRP A 475 -36.59 -5.42 6.98
N VAL A 476 -36.41 -6.48 7.76
CA VAL A 476 -35.93 -7.79 7.28
C VAL A 476 -36.96 -8.45 6.37
N ASN A 477 -38.24 -8.47 6.80
CA ASN A 477 -39.31 -9.14 6.04
C ASN A 477 -39.68 -8.33 4.79
N THR A 478 -39.69 -9.01 3.64
CA THR A 478 -39.98 -8.40 2.34
C THR A 478 -40.60 -9.41 1.38
N THR A 479 -40.81 -9.00 0.16
CA THR A 479 -41.27 -9.85 -0.93
C THR A 479 -40.10 -10.18 -1.89
N CYS A 480 -40.10 -11.40 -2.41
CA CYS A 480 -39.12 -11.83 -3.41
C CYS A 480 -39.35 -11.10 -4.74
N PRO A 481 -38.35 -10.38 -5.29
CA PRO A 481 -38.48 -9.70 -6.59
C PRO A 481 -38.80 -10.67 -7.75
N LYS A 482 -38.37 -11.95 -7.63
CA LYS A 482 -38.51 -12.94 -8.70
C LYS A 482 -39.87 -13.64 -8.70
N CYS A 483 -40.43 -14.00 -7.54
CA CYS A 483 -41.65 -14.80 -7.47
C CYS A 483 -42.82 -14.17 -6.69
N GLY A 484 -42.60 -12.97 -6.10
CA GLY A 484 -43.61 -12.28 -5.28
C GLY A 484 -43.93 -12.94 -3.93
N GLY A 485 -43.27 -14.05 -3.59
CA GLY A 485 -43.48 -14.77 -2.32
C GLY A 485 -42.78 -14.09 -1.17
N LYS A 486 -42.99 -14.57 0.07
CA LYS A 486 -42.28 -14.11 1.26
C LYS A 486 -40.77 -14.29 1.10
N ALA A 487 -40.02 -13.31 1.53
CA ALA A 487 -38.55 -13.32 1.51
C ALA A 487 -37.99 -12.47 2.67
N MET A 488 -36.74 -12.61 2.96
CA MET A 488 -36.00 -11.84 3.96
C MET A 488 -34.81 -11.12 3.33
N ARG A 489 -34.60 -9.84 3.68
CA ARG A 489 -33.39 -9.11 3.30
C ARG A 489 -32.18 -9.71 3.97
N GLU A 490 -31.03 -9.63 3.29
CA GLU A 490 -29.75 -9.91 3.91
C GLU A 490 -29.51 -8.94 5.07
N THR A 491 -29.04 -9.46 6.19
CA THR A 491 -28.81 -8.69 7.42
C THR A 491 -27.37 -8.39 7.70
N ASP A 492 -26.45 -9.10 7.06
CA ASP A 492 -25.02 -8.77 7.08
C ASP A 492 -24.78 -7.51 6.23
N THR A 493 -23.77 -6.73 6.59
CA THR A 493 -23.33 -5.53 5.86
C THR A 493 -22.01 -5.77 5.14
N MET A 494 -21.68 -4.92 4.17
CA MET A 494 -20.41 -4.95 3.49
C MET A 494 -19.28 -4.44 4.42
N PRO A 495 -18.02 -4.86 4.22
CA PRO A 495 -16.90 -4.32 4.98
C PRO A 495 -16.61 -2.87 4.55
N GLN A 496 -15.90 -2.09 5.39
CA GLN A 496 -15.47 -0.72 5.03
C GLN A 496 -14.68 -0.68 3.70
N TRP A 497 -13.97 -1.76 3.37
CA TRP A 497 -13.20 -1.89 2.14
C TRP A 497 -14.05 -1.90 0.86
N ALA A 498 -15.34 -2.13 0.94
CA ALA A 498 -16.25 -2.07 -0.20
C ALA A 498 -16.34 -0.64 -0.73
N GLY A 499 -16.71 0.31 0.11
CA GLY A 499 -16.78 1.72 -0.24
C GLY A 499 -15.44 2.28 -0.70
N SER A 500 -14.34 1.92 -0.05
CA SER A 500 -13.01 2.40 -0.40
C SER A 500 -12.40 1.75 -1.66
N SER A 501 -13.01 0.70 -2.20
CA SER A 501 -12.46 0.02 -3.38
C SER A 501 -12.69 0.75 -4.71
N TRP A 502 -13.53 1.81 -4.75
CA TRP A 502 -13.88 2.50 -5.99
C TRP A 502 -13.99 4.03 -5.87
N TYR A 503 -13.73 4.62 -4.72
CA TYR A 503 -13.90 6.04 -4.41
C TYR A 503 -13.20 7.00 -5.39
N PHE A 504 -12.05 6.60 -5.91
CA PHE A 504 -11.30 7.36 -6.90
C PHE A 504 -12.08 7.55 -8.22
N LEU A 505 -12.98 6.64 -8.56
CA LEU A 505 -13.89 6.79 -9.71
C LEU A 505 -14.99 7.81 -9.41
N ARG A 506 -15.54 7.79 -8.17
CA ARG A 506 -16.61 8.72 -7.78
C ARG A 506 -16.14 10.16 -7.77
N TYR A 507 -14.90 10.42 -7.38
CA TYR A 507 -14.32 11.77 -7.44
C TYR A 507 -14.31 12.38 -8.84
N MET A 508 -14.30 11.59 -9.89
CA MET A 508 -14.33 12.08 -11.28
C MET A 508 -15.68 12.74 -11.62
N ASP A 509 -16.78 12.27 -10.97
CA ASP A 509 -18.14 12.80 -11.22
C ASP A 509 -19.06 12.56 -9.98
N PRO A 510 -18.80 13.27 -8.87
CA PRO A 510 -19.39 12.93 -7.56
C PRO A 510 -20.89 13.23 -7.46
N HIS A 511 -21.41 14.11 -8.33
CA HIS A 511 -22.81 14.56 -8.32
C HIS A 511 -23.68 13.84 -9.34
N ASN A 512 -23.16 12.82 -10.02
CA ASN A 512 -23.93 12.05 -10.98
C ASN A 512 -24.89 11.09 -10.27
N ASP A 513 -26.20 11.24 -10.52
CA ASP A 513 -27.23 10.38 -9.92
C ASP A 513 -27.63 9.21 -10.84
N GLU A 514 -27.20 9.20 -12.11
CA GLU A 514 -27.57 8.20 -13.13
C GLU A 514 -26.56 7.07 -13.24
N SER A 515 -25.27 7.36 -12.94
CA SER A 515 -24.17 6.39 -12.94
C SER A 515 -23.16 6.74 -11.83
N PHE A 516 -22.25 5.80 -11.51
CA PHE A 516 -21.22 6.07 -10.51
C PHE A 516 -20.24 7.17 -10.98
N ALA A 517 -20.08 7.34 -12.28
CA ALA A 517 -19.45 8.46 -12.97
C ALA A 517 -19.82 8.41 -14.47
N SER A 518 -19.92 9.55 -15.13
CA SER A 518 -20.19 9.62 -16.58
C SER A 518 -19.03 9.07 -17.40
N LYS A 519 -19.32 8.53 -18.57
CA LYS A 519 -18.29 8.03 -19.50
C LYS A 519 -17.33 9.13 -19.93
N GLU A 520 -17.83 10.35 -20.10
CA GLU A 520 -17.04 11.53 -20.45
C GLU A 520 -16.01 11.82 -19.36
N ALA A 521 -16.42 11.87 -18.09
CA ALA A 521 -15.52 12.09 -16.96
C ALA A 521 -14.51 10.95 -16.80
N LEU A 522 -14.95 9.69 -16.91
CA LEU A 522 -14.09 8.52 -16.85
C LEU A 522 -13.04 8.51 -17.97
N ASN A 523 -13.42 8.88 -19.20
CA ASN A 523 -12.51 8.97 -20.33
C ASN A 523 -11.54 10.15 -20.23
N TYR A 524 -11.96 11.28 -19.66
CA TYR A 524 -11.10 12.46 -19.48
C TYR A 524 -10.06 12.20 -18.38
N TRP A 525 -10.49 11.75 -17.19
CA TRP A 525 -9.61 11.54 -16.04
C TRP A 525 -8.85 10.21 -16.12
N HIS A 526 -9.41 9.23 -16.81
CA HIS A 526 -8.98 7.83 -16.94
C HIS A 526 -8.34 7.24 -15.68
N GLN A 527 -7.05 6.95 -15.73
CA GLN A 527 -6.27 6.41 -14.63
C GLN A 527 -5.78 7.56 -13.73
N VAL A 528 -5.74 7.32 -12.43
CA VAL A 528 -5.07 8.22 -11.46
C VAL A 528 -3.60 8.34 -11.82
N ASP A 529 -3.08 9.56 -11.99
CA ASP A 529 -1.69 9.77 -12.38
C ASP A 529 -0.72 9.48 -11.25
N TRP A 530 -1.04 9.91 -10.03
CA TRP A 530 -0.20 9.67 -8.87
C TRP A 530 -1.03 9.41 -7.62
N TYR A 531 -0.88 8.21 -7.05
CA TYR A 531 -1.53 7.79 -5.82
C TYR A 531 -0.51 7.63 -4.70
N ASN A 532 -0.69 8.29 -3.55
CA ASN A 532 0.14 8.11 -2.37
C ASN A 532 -0.67 7.51 -1.22
N GLY A 533 -0.12 6.49 -0.57
CA GLY A 533 -0.79 5.82 0.55
C GLY A 533 0.13 5.00 1.43
N GLY A 534 -0.41 4.52 2.56
CA GLY A 534 0.31 3.71 3.53
C GLY A 534 0.74 2.35 2.99
N MET A 535 1.86 1.83 3.50
CA MET A 535 2.36 0.50 3.12
C MET A 535 1.48 -0.63 3.65
N GLU A 536 0.77 -0.42 4.75
CA GLU A 536 -0.16 -1.37 5.36
C GLU A 536 -1.31 -1.75 4.43
N HIS A 537 -1.69 -0.87 3.51
CA HIS A 537 -2.76 -1.09 2.55
C HIS A 537 -2.35 -1.90 1.31
N THR A 538 -1.08 -2.30 1.20
CA THR A 538 -0.56 -3.00 0.00
C THR A 538 -1.32 -4.27 -0.33
N THR A 539 -1.69 -5.07 0.68
CA THR A 539 -2.43 -6.33 0.54
C THR A 539 -3.89 -6.23 0.98
N LEU A 540 -4.35 -5.04 1.35
CA LEU A 540 -5.73 -4.71 1.74
C LEU A 540 -6.38 -3.86 0.65
N HIS A 541 -6.62 -2.58 0.93
CA HIS A 541 -7.29 -1.63 0.03
C HIS A 541 -6.72 -1.64 -1.39
N LEU A 542 -5.40 -1.59 -1.57
CA LEU A 542 -4.78 -1.54 -2.90
C LEU A 542 -5.10 -2.79 -3.74
N LEU A 543 -5.10 -3.97 -3.11
CA LEU A 543 -5.42 -5.22 -3.80
C LEU A 543 -6.90 -5.28 -4.16
N TYR A 544 -7.79 -4.89 -3.23
CA TYR A 544 -9.24 -4.90 -3.43
C TYR A 544 -9.67 -3.88 -4.49
N SER A 545 -9.12 -2.66 -4.47
CA SER A 545 -9.44 -1.63 -5.46
C SER A 545 -8.97 -2.02 -6.87
N ARG A 546 -7.81 -2.68 -7.00
CA ARG A 546 -7.35 -3.23 -8.28
C ARG A 546 -8.27 -4.33 -8.78
N PHE A 547 -8.74 -5.22 -7.92
CA PHE A 547 -9.70 -6.27 -8.27
C PHE A 547 -11.02 -5.68 -8.77
N TRP A 548 -11.62 -4.75 -8.02
CA TRP A 548 -12.88 -4.12 -8.41
C TRP A 548 -12.75 -3.33 -9.71
N HIS A 549 -11.65 -2.61 -9.89
CA HIS A 549 -11.39 -1.86 -11.11
C HIS A 549 -11.25 -2.78 -12.33
N LYS A 550 -10.51 -3.89 -12.21
CA LYS A 550 -10.40 -4.89 -13.29
C LYS A 550 -11.74 -5.49 -13.67
N PHE A 551 -12.57 -5.78 -12.68
CA PHE A 551 -13.93 -6.24 -12.93
C PHE A 551 -14.76 -5.19 -13.68
N LEU A 552 -14.71 -3.95 -13.27
CA LEU A 552 -15.39 -2.84 -13.95
C LEU A 552 -14.86 -2.64 -15.39
N TYR A 553 -13.57 -2.86 -15.60
CA TYR A 553 -12.96 -2.85 -16.93
C TYR A 553 -13.52 -3.98 -17.82
N ASP A 554 -13.62 -5.20 -17.29
CA ASP A 554 -14.14 -6.36 -18.02
C ASP A 554 -15.60 -6.18 -18.47
N ILE A 555 -16.41 -5.49 -17.66
CA ILE A 555 -17.79 -5.17 -18.03
C ILE A 555 -17.93 -3.82 -18.78
N GLY A 556 -16.82 -3.22 -19.22
CA GLY A 556 -16.79 -2.02 -20.06
C GLY A 556 -17.21 -0.71 -19.38
N GLN A 557 -17.08 -0.64 -18.05
CA GLN A 557 -17.47 0.54 -17.27
C GLN A 557 -16.35 1.56 -17.09
N VAL A 558 -15.08 1.13 -17.16
CA VAL A 558 -13.90 2.00 -17.04
C VAL A 558 -12.94 1.78 -18.21
N PRO A 559 -12.16 2.79 -18.62
CA PRO A 559 -11.35 2.71 -19.84
C PRO A 559 -9.98 2.03 -19.68
N THR A 560 -9.52 1.79 -18.44
CA THR A 560 -8.18 1.26 -18.16
C THR A 560 -8.22 0.00 -17.31
N ALA A 561 -7.26 -0.91 -17.49
CA ALA A 561 -7.18 -2.17 -16.75
C ALA A 561 -6.64 -1.98 -15.32
N GLU A 562 -5.93 -0.88 -15.04
CA GLU A 562 -5.38 -0.54 -13.73
C GLU A 562 -5.89 0.83 -13.26
N PRO A 563 -6.21 0.98 -11.96
CA PRO A 563 -6.76 2.22 -11.43
C PRO A 563 -5.72 3.35 -11.30
N TYR A 564 -4.47 3.02 -10.99
CA TYR A 564 -3.42 3.96 -10.64
C TYR A 564 -2.17 3.74 -11.52
N ALA A 565 -1.68 4.81 -12.18
CA ALA A 565 -0.47 4.75 -13.01
C ALA A 565 0.79 4.66 -12.14
N LYS A 566 0.88 5.52 -11.14
CA LYS A 566 2.02 5.58 -10.20
C LYS A 566 1.53 5.50 -8.76
N ARG A 567 2.23 4.72 -7.95
CA ARG A 567 2.04 4.70 -6.50
C ARG A 567 3.34 5.01 -5.77
N THR A 568 3.21 5.76 -4.69
CA THR A 568 4.28 5.98 -3.71
C THR A 568 3.76 5.74 -2.30
N SER A 569 4.66 5.56 -1.36
CA SER A 569 4.33 5.43 0.05
C SER A 569 5.11 6.47 0.86
N HIS A 570 4.51 6.91 1.96
CA HIS A 570 5.14 7.84 2.88
C HIS A 570 5.59 7.13 4.16
N GLY A 571 6.63 7.68 4.79
CA GLY A 571 7.06 7.24 6.10
C GLY A 571 6.22 7.86 7.22
N MET A 572 6.09 7.15 8.33
CA MET A 572 5.35 7.62 9.50
C MET A 572 6.09 8.74 10.24
N ILE A 573 5.33 9.71 10.77
CA ILE A 573 5.85 10.62 11.81
C ILE A 573 5.75 9.90 13.17
N LEU A 574 6.89 9.76 13.81
CA LEU A 574 7.03 9.15 15.13
C LEU A 574 7.00 10.24 16.22
N GLY A 575 6.73 9.86 17.45
CA GLY A 575 6.93 10.74 18.62
C GLY A 575 8.39 11.14 18.78
N GLU A 576 8.68 12.13 19.61
CA GLU A 576 10.06 12.61 19.87
C GLU A 576 11.00 11.49 20.35
N ASN A 577 10.45 10.46 21.00
CA ASN A 577 11.18 9.27 21.46
C ASN A 577 11.41 8.21 20.36
N GLY A 578 11.00 8.47 19.12
CA GLY A 578 11.12 7.53 17.99
C GLY A 578 10.09 6.40 17.98
N GLU A 579 9.07 6.44 18.84
CA GLU A 579 7.99 5.45 18.87
C GLU A 579 6.77 5.91 18.07
N LYS A 580 5.98 4.94 17.60
CA LYS A 580 4.70 5.23 16.91
C LYS A 580 3.78 6.06 17.83
N MET A 581 3.25 7.17 17.30
CA MET A 581 2.25 7.97 17.99
C MET A 581 0.98 7.17 18.24
N SER A 582 0.49 7.16 19.46
CA SER A 582 -0.82 6.61 19.79
C SER A 582 -1.45 7.34 20.98
N LYS A 583 -2.80 7.41 21.00
CA LYS A 583 -3.55 8.04 22.10
C LYS A 583 -3.31 7.33 23.44
N SER A 584 -3.13 6.01 23.42
CA SER A 584 -2.88 5.20 24.61
C SER A 584 -1.50 5.47 25.24
N ARG A 585 -0.53 5.93 24.43
CA ARG A 585 0.82 6.30 24.90
C ARG A 585 0.95 7.77 25.29
N GLY A 586 -0.06 8.60 24.99
CA GLY A 586 -0.03 10.02 25.31
C GLY A 586 1.02 10.84 24.55
N ASN A 587 1.56 10.31 23.43
CA ASN A 587 2.63 10.93 22.64
C ASN A 587 2.14 11.52 21.31
N VAL A 588 0.84 11.70 21.15
CA VAL A 588 0.23 12.29 19.94
C VAL A 588 0.40 13.81 19.95
N VAL A 589 0.91 14.36 18.85
CA VAL A 589 0.95 15.81 18.62
C VAL A 589 -0.26 16.21 17.78
N ASN A 590 -1.05 17.18 18.31
CA ASN A 590 -2.23 17.69 17.62
C ASN A 590 -1.80 18.78 16.60
N PRO A 591 -2.20 18.69 15.34
CA PRO A 591 -1.88 19.70 14.34
C PRO A 591 -2.46 21.09 14.67
N ASP A 592 -3.60 21.19 15.38
CA ASP A 592 -4.15 22.49 15.77
C ASP A 592 -3.23 23.25 16.71
N ASP A 593 -2.63 22.57 17.68
CA ASP A 593 -1.72 23.21 18.62
C ASP A 593 -0.50 23.78 17.88
N VAL A 594 0.00 23.03 16.91
CA VAL A 594 1.14 23.44 16.07
C VAL A 594 0.75 24.61 15.16
N VAL A 595 -0.43 24.56 14.52
CA VAL A 595 -0.92 25.66 13.67
C VAL A 595 -1.15 26.94 14.50
N ASN A 596 -1.73 26.81 15.69
CA ASN A 596 -1.96 27.95 16.57
C ASN A 596 -0.65 28.59 17.05
N GLU A 597 0.39 27.79 17.33
CA GLU A 597 1.69 28.31 17.82
C GLU A 597 2.58 28.82 16.67
N PHE A 598 2.65 28.09 15.54
CA PHE A 598 3.64 28.34 14.49
C PHE A 598 3.05 28.76 13.14
N GLY A 599 1.76 28.52 12.90
CA GLY A 599 1.10 28.68 11.60
C GLY A 599 1.11 27.43 10.75
N ALA A 600 0.12 27.34 9.85
CA ALA A 600 -0.04 26.21 8.91
C ALA A 600 1.13 26.09 7.94
N ASP A 601 1.61 27.22 7.38
CA ASP A 601 2.76 27.21 6.46
C ASP A 601 4.03 26.65 7.13
N THR A 602 4.22 26.93 8.43
CA THR A 602 5.34 26.37 9.18
C THR A 602 5.22 24.86 9.37
N LEU A 603 4.02 24.37 9.68
CA LEU A 603 3.77 22.94 9.81
C LEU A 603 3.99 22.21 8.46
N ARG A 604 3.43 22.74 7.37
CA ARG A 604 3.59 22.19 6.00
C ARG A 604 5.07 22.10 5.63
N LEU A 605 5.80 23.20 5.79
CA LEU A 605 7.22 23.28 5.49
C LEU A 605 8.03 22.28 6.33
N TYR A 606 7.73 22.17 7.63
CA TYR A 606 8.41 21.25 8.52
C TYR A 606 8.17 19.79 8.16
N GLU A 607 6.93 19.40 7.86
CA GLU A 607 6.55 18.04 7.44
C GLU A 607 7.29 17.59 6.17
N MET A 608 7.55 18.54 5.26
CA MET A 608 8.31 18.29 4.04
C MET A 608 9.83 18.32 4.26
N PHE A 609 10.29 18.98 5.33
CA PHE A 609 11.72 19.14 5.63
C PHE A 609 12.29 18.11 6.61
N ILE A 610 11.45 17.45 7.43
CA ILE A 610 11.85 16.60 8.55
C ILE A 610 12.75 15.41 8.15
N GLY A 611 12.82 15.04 6.87
CA GLY A 611 13.67 13.96 6.37
C GLY A 611 13.20 13.44 5.02
N ASP A 612 13.72 12.28 4.65
CA ASP A 612 13.30 11.54 3.45
C ASP A 612 11.81 11.21 3.56
N PHE A 613 11.03 11.54 2.53
CA PHE A 613 9.58 11.39 2.56
C PHE A 613 9.12 9.94 2.73
N GLU A 614 9.85 9.00 2.16
CA GLU A 614 9.51 7.56 2.23
C GLU A 614 9.92 6.89 3.55
N LYS A 615 10.70 7.59 4.39
CA LYS A 615 11.21 7.06 5.66
C LYS A 615 10.46 7.63 6.85
N ALA A 616 10.36 6.84 7.91
CA ALA A 616 9.86 7.31 9.18
C ALA A 616 10.83 8.34 9.79
N ALA A 617 10.28 9.38 10.43
CA ALA A 617 11.05 10.44 11.05
C ALA A 617 10.46 10.81 12.42
N PRO A 618 11.29 11.02 13.46
CA PRO A 618 10.82 11.47 14.76
C PRO A 618 10.45 12.95 14.72
N TRP A 619 9.35 13.32 15.37
CA TRP A 619 8.97 14.72 15.58
C TRP A 619 10.04 15.48 16.37
N SER A 620 10.27 16.75 16.03
CA SER A 620 11.24 17.62 16.71
C SER A 620 10.73 19.05 16.86
N ASN A 621 10.49 19.47 18.09
CA ASN A 621 10.11 20.85 18.39
C ASN A 621 11.20 21.87 18.05
N ALA A 622 12.47 21.49 18.05
CA ALA A 622 13.57 22.35 17.61
C ALA A 622 13.56 22.53 16.08
N GLY A 623 13.23 21.47 15.34
CA GLY A 623 13.16 21.50 13.87
C GLY A 623 12.08 22.45 13.35
N ILE A 624 10.88 22.40 13.93
CA ILE A 624 9.77 23.28 13.50
C ILE A 624 10.07 24.77 13.74
N LYS A 625 10.76 25.12 14.85
CA LYS A 625 11.23 26.48 15.11
C LYS A 625 12.23 26.97 14.06
N GLY A 626 13.04 26.06 13.49
CA GLY A 626 13.92 26.34 12.36
C GLY A 626 13.15 26.74 11.12
N CYS A 627 12.09 25.99 10.78
CA CYS A 627 11.19 26.29 9.66
C CYS A 627 10.45 27.62 9.85
N ARG A 628 9.99 27.91 11.08
CA ARG A 628 9.38 29.21 11.39
C ARG A 628 10.34 30.38 11.13
N ARG A 629 11.59 30.27 11.57
CA ARG A 629 12.61 31.30 11.30
C ARG A 629 12.88 31.48 9.80
N PHE A 630 12.83 30.41 9.01
CA PHE A 630 12.99 30.53 7.56
C PHE A 630 11.84 31.31 6.93
N ILE A 631 10.58 31.06 7.33
CA ILE A 631 9.42 31.82 6.85
C ILE A 631 9.52 33.29 7.27
N GLU A 632 9.95 33.59 8.50
CA GLU A 632 10.17 34.97 8.95
C GLU A 632 11.30 35.69 8.16
N ARG A 633 12.36 34.96 7.80
CA ARG A 633 13.41 35.50 6.92
C ARG A 633 12.86 35.80 5.53
N TYR A 634 12.04 34.91 4.99
CA TYR A 634 11.35 35.15 3.71
C TYR A 634 10.44 36.37 3.79
N TRP A 635 9.62 36.48 4.82
CA TRP A 635 8.77 37.65 5.07
C TRP A 635 9.58 38.95 5.09
N ASN A 636 10.73 38.95 5.71
CA ASN A 636 11.59 40.12 5.85
C ASN A 636 12.31 40.53 4.53
N LEU A 637 12.31 39.74 3.47
CA LEU A 637 12.87 40.11 2.16
C LEU A 637 12.18 41.35 1.59
N GLN A 638 10.93 41.60 1.92
CA GLN A 638 10.20 42.82 1.54
C GLN A 638 10.91 44.12 1.96
N SER A 639 11.67 44.08 3.06
CA SER A 639 12.38 45.26 3.57
C SER A 639 13.67 45.63 2.82
N ILE A 640 14.17 44.70 2.03
CA ILE A 640 15.38 44.89 1.19
C ILE A 640 15.06 44.81 -0.30
N LEU A 641 13.76 44.96 -0.64
CA LEU A 641 13.30 44.98 -2.03
C LEU A 641 13.77 46.22 -2.75
N VAL A 642 14.30 46.04 -3.98
CA VAL A 642 14.69 47.09 -4.90
C VAL A 642 13.99 46.88 -6.26
N ASP A 643 13.96 47.93 -7.07
CA ASP A 643 13.37 47.82 -8.43
C ASP A 643 14.25 46.95 -9.35
N GLY A 644 13.62 46.23 -10.25
CA GLY A 644 14.27 45.40 -11.27
C GLY A 644 13.32 44.40 -11.88
N GLU A 645 13.24 44.37 -13.22
CA GLU A 645 12.31 43.54 -14.02
C GLU A 645 12.94 42.22 -14.52
N ALA A 646 14.25 42.00 -14.25
CA ALA A 646 14.96 40.80 -14.63
C ALA A 646 15.89 40.35 -13.47
N ILE A 647 16.19 39.08 -13.40
CA ILE A 647 17.19 38.51 -12.48
C ILE A 647 18.54 39.13 -12.80
N ARG A 648 19.24 39.67 -11.79
CA ARG A 648 20.54 40.30 -11.98
C ARG A 648 21.59 39.25 -12.43
N PRO A 649 22.52 39.60 -13.33
CA PRO A 649 23.52 38.71 -13.88
C PRO A 649 24.29 37.91 -12.80
N GLU A 650 24.67 38.52 -11.72
CA GLU A 650 25.41 37.90 -10.61
C GLU A 650 24.53 36.97 -9.75
N MET A 651 23.23 36.98 -9.95
CA MET A 651 22.26 36.11 -9.27
C MET A 651 21.72 34.99 -10.18
N GLU A 652 21.92 35.09 -11.51
CA GLU A 652 21.34 34.17 -12.50
C GLU A 652 21.71 32.70 -12.19
N ASN A 653 22.97 32.42 -11.95
CA ASN A 653 23.43 31.06 -11.66
C ASN A 653 22.69 30.47 -10.44
N SER A 654 22.62 31.20 -9.34
CA SER A 654 21.97 30.73 -8.12
C SER A 654 20.46 30.48 -8.31
N PHE A 655 19.76 31.39 -9.02
CA PHE A 655 18.33 31.24 -9.28
C PHE A 655 18.03 30.09 -10.24
N HIS A 656 18.76 29.98 -11.37
CA HIS A 656 18.54 28.89 -12.32
C HIS A 656 18.84 27.51 -11.72
N LYS A 657 19.88 27.38 -10.90
CA LYS A 657 20.15 26.17 -10.13
C LYS A 657 19.01 25.84 -9.14
N ALA A 658 18.48 26.84 -8.44
CA ALA A 658 17.38 26.64 -7.52
C ALA A 658 16.10 26.20 -8.26
N ILE A 659 15.74 26.85 -9.38
CA ILE A 659 14.60 26.45 -10.21
C ILE A 659 14.75 24.98 -10.64
N LYS A 660 15.91 24.63 -11.21
CA LYS A 660 16.20 23.26 -11.67
C LYS A 660 16.09 22.25 -10.53
N LYS A 661 16.74 22.55 -9.40
CA LYS A 661 16.79 21.63 -8.24
C LYS A 661 15.44 21.45 -7.59
N VAL A 662 14.71 22.53 -7.32
CA VAL A 662 13.37 22.47 -6.70
C VAL A 662 12.38 21.74 -7.61
N SER A 663 12.41 22.03 -8.93
CA SER A 663 11.54 21.34 -9.89
C SER A 663 11.78 19.83 -9.90
N TYR A 664 13.05 19.41 -9.98
CA TYR A 664 13.43 18.00 -9.97
C TYR A 664 13.07 17.30 -8.65
N ASP A 665 13.35 17.96 -7.53
CA ASP A 665 13.13 17.37 -6.20
C ASP A 665 11.63 17.17 -5.88
N ILE A 666 10.77 18.08 -6.31
CA ILE A 666 9.30 17.92 -6.17
C ILE A 666 8.81 16.69 -6.95
N GLU A 667 9.27 16.49 -8.19
CA GLU A 667 8.90 15.33 -9.02
C GLU A 667 9.34 13.98 -8.40
N ASN A 668 10.41 14.02 -7.61
CA ASN A 668 11.01 12.83 -7.01
C ASN A 668 10.76 12.70 -5.50
N LEU A 669 9.81 13.45 -4.94
CA LEU A 669 9.45 13.49 -3.50
C LEU A 669 10.63 13.80 -2.56
N LYS A 670 11.66 14.52 -3.07
CA LYS A 670 12.84 14.96 -2.31
C LYS A 670 12.64 16.36 -1.72
N PHE A 671 11.52 16.54 -1.04
CA PHE A 671 11.08 17.83 -0.54
C PHE A 671 12.10 18.48 0.42
N ASN A 672 12.75 17.69 1.25
CA ASN A 672 13.78 18.16 2.18
C ASN A 672 14.97 18.83 1.45
N THR A 673 15.40 18.27 0.32
CA THR A 673 16.48 18.87 -0.48
C THR A 673 16.01 20.04 -1.33
N ALA A 674 14.75 20.06 -1.77
CA ALA A 674 14.13 21.24 -2.38
C ALA A 674 14.13 22.44 -1.43
N ILE A 675 13.66 22.23 -0.19
CA ILE A 675 13.64 23.26 0.85
C ILE A 675 15.05 23.70 1.23
N ALA A 676 16.00 22.76 1.33
CA ALA A 676 17.42 23.11 1.57
C ALA A 676 18.00 23.98 0.46
N SER A 677 17.62 23.76 -0.81
CA SER A 677 18.01 24.60 -1.95
C SER A 677 17.43 26.03 -1.81
N LEU A 678 16.18 26.16 -1.38
CA LEU A 678 15.59 27.48 -1.10
C LEU A 678 16.28 28.18 0.07
N MET A 679 16.67 27.44 1.13
CA MET A 679 17.44 27.98 2.25
C MET A 679 18.83 28.47 1.80
N ALA A 680 19.49 27.73 0.90
CA ALA A 680 20.76 28.13 0.31
C ALA A 680 20.63 29.43 -0.52
N LEU A 681 19.61 29.51 -1.39
CA LEU A 681 19.31 30.71 -2.16
C LEU A 681 19.01 31.91 -1.27
N MET A 682 18.28 31.71 -0.16
CA MET A 682 18.04 32.73 0.87
C MET A 682 19.35 33.27 1.47
N ASN A 683 20.35 32.42 1.66
CA ASN A 683 21.66 32.87 2.19
C ASN A 683 22.41 33.72 1.16
N VAL A 684 22.38 33.37 -0.12
CA VAL A 684 22.97 34.17 -1.22
C VAL A 684 22.29 35.54 -1.29
N ILE A 685 20.98 35.63 -1.18
CA ILE A 685 20.24 36.89 -1.15
C ILE A 685 20.64 37.75 0.05
N ALA A 686 20.74 37.12 1.24
CA ALA A 686 21.16 37.81 2.46
C ALA A 686 22.58 38.38 2.36
N GLU A 687 23.49 37.67 1.74
CA GLU A 687 24.86 38.13 1.44
C GLU A 687 24.89 39.38 0.56
N LYS A 688 24.01 39.41 -0.46
CA LYS A 688 23.83 40.56 -1.37
C LYS A 688 23.18 41.75 -0.70
N GLY A 689 22.45 41.57 0.38
CA GLY A 689 21.75 42.59 1.13
C GLY A 689 20.59 43.28 0.41
N SER A 690 20.20 42.77 -0.77
CA SER A 690 19.07 43.27 -1.55
C SER A 690 18.49 42.17 -2.45
N ILE A 691 17.20 42.29 -2.81
CA ILE A 691 16.50 41.46 -3.79
C ILE A 691 15.65 42.35 -4.68
N ASN A 692 15.60 42.11 -5.99
CA ASN A 692 14.71 42.88 -6.86
C ASN A 692 13.37 42.16 -7.07
N LYS A 693 12.40 42.83 -7.77
CA LYS A 693 11.06 42.30 -7.99
C LYS A 693 11.06 40.97 -8.76
N ALA A 694 11.86 40.86 -9.81
CA ALA A 694 11.93 39.63 -10.63
C ALA A 694 12.50 38.47 -9.80
N GLU A 695 13.55 38.70 -8.99
CA GLU A 695 14.15 37.71 -8.11
C GLU A 695 13.17 37.27 -7.01
N LEU A 696 12.49 38.23 -6.36
CA LEU A 696 11.49 37.90 -5.33
C LEU A 696 10.30 37.15 -5.92
N SER A 697 9.85 37.49 -7.15
CA SER A 697 8.77 36.76 -7.83
C SER A 697 9.15 35.29 -8.04
N VAL A 698 10.35 35.02 -8.54
CA VAL A 698 10.81 33.63 -8.75
C VAL A 698 10.93 32.89 -7.43
N PHE A 699 11.54 33.51 -6.41
CA PHE A 699 11.65 32.88 -5.07
C PHE A 699 10.27 32.54 -4.50
N THR A 700 9.32 33.46 -4.59
CA THR A 700 7.94 33.32 -4.12
C THR A 700 7.23 32.15 -4.84
N MET A 701 7.35 32.06 -6.17
CA MET A 701 6.77 30.96 -6.94
C MET A 701 7.36 29.59 -6.55
N LEU A 702 8.66 29.51 -6.33
CA LEU A 702 9.32 28.25 -5.90
C LEU A 702 8.92 27.84 -4.48
N LEU A 703 8.68 28.79 -3.57
CA LEU A 703 8.30 28.53 -2.18
C LEU A 703 6.79 28.26 -2.04
N ASN A 704 5.95 28.78 -2.94
CA ASN A 704 4.49 28.72 -2.83
C ASN A 704 3.93 27.31 -2.59
N PRO A 705 4.39 26.26 -3.25
CA PRO A 705 3.88 24.90 -2.97
C PRO A 705 4.05 24.46 -1.50
N PHE A 706 5.12 24.88 -0.85
CA PHE A 706 5.43 24.52 0.53
C PHE A 706 4.76 25.42 1.57
N ALA A 707 4.72 26.74 1.30
CA ALA A 707 4.20 27.76 2.22
C ALA A 707 3.27 28.72 1.45
N PRO A 708 2.05 28.27 1.08
CA PRO A 708 1.20 29.01 0.14
C PRO A 708 0.64 30.32 0.69
N HIS A 709 0.31 30.38 1.99
CA HIS A 709 -0.35 31.58 2.55
C HIS A 709 0.59 32.79 2.60
N VAL A 710 1.79 32.60 3.14
CA VAL A 710 2.77 33.69 3.26
C VAL A 710 3.25 34.17 1.89
N THR A 711 3.33 33.24 0.92
CA THR A 711 3.76 33.60 -0.43
C THR A 711 2.69 34.36 -1.22
N GLU A 712 1.42 34.03 -1.06
CA GLU A 712 0.31 34.82 -1.62
C GLU A 712 0.26 36.23 -0.99
N GLU A 713 0.49 36.34 0.32
CA GLU A 713 0.49 37.63 0.99
C GLU A 713 1.62 38.53 0.48
N VAL A 714 2.86 38.03 0.41
CA VAL A 714 4.00 38.77 -0.12
C VAL A 714 3.80 39.16 -1.59
N TRP A 715 3.25 38.22 -2.40
CA TRP A 715 2.93 38.49 -3.81
C TRP A 715 1.97 39.66 -3.96
N SER A 716 0.89 39.64 -3.20
CA SER A 716 -0.15 40.66 -3.22
C SER A 716 0.35 42.02 -2.69
N GLU A 717 1.05 42.02 -1.55
CA GLU A 717 1.54 43.26 -0.93
C GLU A 717 2.63 43.95 -1.78
N MET A 718 3.56 43.16 -2.32
CA MET A 718 4.67 43.70 -3.13
C MET A 718 4.31 43.91 -4.61
N LYS A 719 3.08 43.56 -5.02
CA LYS A 719 2.59 43.66 -6.40
C LYS A 719 3.57 42.99 -7.38
N LEU A 720 3.91 41.73 -7.11
CA LEU A 720 4.90 40.99 -7.89
C LEU A 720 4.37 40.50 -9.25
N GLY A 721 3.06 40.44 -9.42
CA GLY A 721 2.36 40.09 -10.66
C GLY A 721 0.85 40.26 -10.50
N GLU A 722 0.10 39.98 -11.57
CA GLU A 722 -1.36 39.97 -11.56
C GLU A 722 -1.89 38.64 -11.06
N GLY A 723 -3.08 38.63 -10.42
CA GLY A 723 -3.72 37.42 -9.89
C GLY A 723 -2.98 36.82 -8.67
N MET A 724 -3.22 35.56 -8.43
CA MET A 724 -2.63 34.81 -7.32
C MET A 724 -1.35 34.08 -7.77
N VAL A 725 -0.46 33.75 -6.83
CA VAL A 725 0.77 32.98 -7.13
C VAL A 725 0.43 31.63 -7.75
N THR A 726 -0.60 30.97 -7.25
CA THR A 726 -1.03 29.64 -7.74
C THR A 726 -1.53 29.68 -9.21
N GLU A 727 -1.83 30.85 -9.76
CA GLU A 727 -2.25 31.06 -11.16
C GLU A 727 -1.08 31.40 -12.09
N GLN A 728 0.12 31.63 -11.54
CA GLN A 728 1.31 31.98 -12.33
C GLN A 728 1.91 30.74 -13.02
N ALA A 729 2.69 30.98 -14.06
CA ALA A 729 3.44 29.93 -14.73
C ALA A 729 4.68 29.51 -13.91
N TRP A 730 4.90 28.21 -13.76
CA TRP A 730 6.07 27.69 -13.07
C TRP A 730 7.36 28.19 -13.72
N PRO A 731 8.34 28.69 -12.92
CA PRO A 731 9.57 29.25 -13.46
C PRO A 731 10.38 28.21 -14.27
N LYS A 732 10.94 28.64 -15.39
CA LYS A 732 11.80 27.81 -16.24
C LYS A 732 13.27 28.17 -16.00
N TYR A 733 14.12 27.16 -15.96
CA TYR A 733 15.56 27.36 -15.86
C TYR A 733 16.23 27.28 -17.24
N ASP A 734 17.37 27.95 -17.38
CA ASP A 734 18.29 27.84 -18.50
C ASP A 734 19.50 27.00 -18.08
N GLU A 735 19.72 25.88 -18.75
CA GLU A 735 20.80 24.93 -18.44
C GLU A 735 22.18 25.58 -18.56
N SER A 736 22.35 26.52 -19.50
CA SER A 736 23.62 27.23 -19.69
C SER A 736 23.99 28.11 -18.49
N LYS A 737 22.97 28.66 -17.81
CA LYS A 737 23.11 29.50 -16.61
C LYS A 737 23.28 28.70 -15.31
N CYS A 738 23.08 27.40 -15.36
CA CYS A 738 23.30 26.51 -14.21
C CYS A 738 24.78 26.11 -14.02
N LYS A 739 25.66 26.45 -14.97
CA LYS A 739 27.08 26.10 -14.88
C LYS A 739 27.81 27.11 -14.00
N ASP A 740 28.70 26.57 -13.16
CA ASP A 740 29.60 27.44 -12.39
C ASP A 740 30.75 27.91 -13.30
N ASP A 741 31.07 29.20 -13.24
CA ASP A 741 32.25 29.76 -13.90
C ASP A 741 33.54 29.29 -13.20
N VAL A 742 33.44 29.03 -11.90
CA VAL A 742 34.55 28.54 -11.05
C VAL A 742 34.09 27.36 -10.20
N ILE A 743 35.02 26.43 -9.98
CA ILE A 743 34.82 25.25 -9.15
C ILE A 743 35.93 25.12 -8.11
N GLU A 744 35.60 24.48 -6.99
CA GLU A 744 36.62 24.12 -6.00
C GLU A 744 37.15 22.71 -6.27
N ILE A 745 38.45 22.57 -6.51
CA ILE A 745 39.16 21.30 -6.65
C ILE A 745 40.02 21.02 -5.43
N VAL A 746 40.07 19.74 -5.03
CA VAL A 746 40.90 19.28 -3.91
C VAL A 746 42.31 19.04 -4.40
N VAL A 747 43.30 19.62 -3.70
CA VAL A 747 44.71 19.30 -3.99
C VAL A 747 45.26 18.33 -2.96
N GLN A 748 45.83 17.27 -3.45
CA GLN A 748 46.44 16.19 -2.66
C GLN A 748 47.94 16.08 -2.97
N VAL A 749 48.71 15.72 -1.94
CA VAL A 749 50.10 15.24 -2.10
C VAL A 749 50.17 13.82 -1.54
N ASN A 750 50.60 12.87 -2.36
CA ASN A 750 50.63 11.44 -2.02
C ASN A 750 49.31 10.89 -1.48
N GLY A 751 48.16 11.30 -2.09
CA GLY A 751 46.82 10.87 -1.70
C GLY A 751 46.26 11.55 -0.44
N LYS A 752 47.01 12.45 0.21
CA LYS A 752 46.53 13.20 1.38
C LYS A 752 46.09 14.61 0.99
N VAL A 753 44.88 15.01 1.34
CA VAL A 753 44.38 16.37 1.10
C VAL A 753 45.25 17.39 1.81
N ARG A 754 45.65 18.44 1.09
CA ARG A 754 46.48 19.53 1.59
C ARG A 754 45.79 20.89 1.55
N THR A 755 45.12 21.15 0.44
CA THR A 755 44.41 22.40 0.25
C THR A 755 43.27 22.23 -0.76
N ARG A 756 42.49 23.29 -0.95
CA ARG A 756 41.49 23.39 -1.98
C ARG A 756 41.73 24.66 -2.78
N LEU A 757 41.55 24.58 -4.08
CA LEU A 757 41.72 25.68 -5.01
C LEU A 757 40.45 26.00 -5.75
N THR A 758 40.11 27.28 -5.82
CA THR A 758 39.06 27.76 -6.71
C THR A 758 39.65 28.01 -8.08
N VAL A 759 39.16 27.34 -9.08
CA VAL A 759 39.68 27.37 -10.47
C VAL A 759 38.52 27.54 -11.45
N ALA A 760 38.78 27.99 -12.67
CA ALA A 760 37.76 28.02 -13.73
C ALA A 760 37.15 26.62 -13.96
N ALA A 761 35.87 26.53 -14.20
CA ALA A 761 35.17 25.24 -14.33
C ALA A 761 35.66 24.42 -15.54
N ASP A 762 36.14 25.11 -16.58
CA ASP A 762 36.65 24.56 -17.82
C ASP A 762 38.21 24.44 -17.83
N ILE A 763 38.84 24.60 -16.66
CA ILE A 763 40.28 24.56 -16.55
C ILE A 763 40.89 23.28 -17.13
N GLN A 764 41.88 23.41 -17.95
CA GLN A 764 42.58 22.28 -18.56
C GLN A 764 43.52 21.62 -17.56
N LYS A 765 43.84 20.37 -17.80
CA LYS A 765 44.68 19.53 -16.90
C LYS A 765 46.01 20.23 -16.52
N ASP A 766 46.69 20.75 -17.51
CA ASP A 766 48.04 21.29 -17.31
C ASP A 766 48.01 22.59 -16.49
N ASP A 767 46.98 23.44 -16.70
CA ASP A 767 46.76 24.67 -15.93
C ASP A 767 46.36 24.35 -14.49
N ALA A 768 45.47 23.37 -14.30
CA ALA A 768 45.02 22.94 -12.96
C ALA A 768 46.25 22.39 -12.15
N ILE A 769 47.11 21.62 -12.77
CA ILE A 769 48.31 21.10 -12.12
C ILE A 769 49.30 22.23 -11.82
N ALA A 770 49.48 23.18 -12.76
CA ALA A 770 50.36 24.34 -12.56
C ALA A 770 49.91 25.20 -11.37
N LEU A 771 48.60 25.54 -11.31
CA LEU A 771 48.02 26.27 -10.17
C LEU A 771 48.17 25.49 -8.87
N ALA A 772 47.94 24.19 -8.88
CA ALA A 772 48.09 23.36 -7.68
C ALA A 772 49.53 23.35 -7.16
N LYS A 773 50.54 23.33 -8.04
CA LYS A 773 51.92 23.38 -7.66
C LYS A 773 52.38 24.75 -7.19
N ALA A 774 51.78 25.82 -7.73
CA ALA A 774 52.10 27.20 -7.35
C ALA A 774 51.56 27.60 -5.97
N GLU A 775 50.62 26.80 -5.43
CA GLU A 775 50.06 27.05 -4.13
C GLU A 775 51.12 26.84 -3.02
N ASP A 776 51.29 27.84 -2.14
CA ASP A 776 52.37 27.93 -1.18
C ASP A 776 52.59 26.66 -0.36
N ARG A 777 51.48 26.07 0.14
CA ARG A 777 51.51 24.86 0.96
C ARG A 777 51.96 23.64 0.19
N ILE A 778 51.56 23.54 -1.08
CA ILE A 778 51.94 22.46 -1.98
C ILE A 778 53.38 22.61 -2.42
N ALA A 779 53.78 23.85 -2.83
CA ALA A 779 55.13 24.19 -3.22
C ALA A 779 56.16 23.83 -2.12
N ALA A 780 55.83 24.20 -0.87
CA ALA A 780 56.67 23.86 0.28
C ALA A 780 56.81 22.35 0.51
N GLU A 781 55.73 21.59 0.29
CA GLU A 781 55.74 20.14 0.53
C GLU A 781 56.43 19.32 -0.54
N ILE A 782 56.44 19.80 -1.79
CA ILE A 782 57.12 19.13 -2.91
C ILE A 782 58.57 19.65 -3.14
N ASN A 783 58.95 20.71 -2.42
CA ASN A 783 60.28 21.29 -2.52
C ASN A 783 61.37 20.26 -2.18
N GLY A 784 62.36 20.08 -3.08
CA GLY A 784 63.43 19.11 -2.93
C GLY A 784 63.02 17.64 -3.19
N LYS A 785 61.78 17.37 -3.58
CA LYS A 785 61.31 16.03 -3.91
C LYS A 785 61.16 15.83 -5.41
N ASN A 786 61.28 14.57 -5.86
CA ASN A 786 61.07 14.21 -7.26
C ASN A 786 59.58 13.93 -7.47
N VAL A 787 58.89 14.74 -8.30
CA VAL A 787 57.48 14.53 -8.69
C VAL A 787 57.43 13.38 -9.70
N VAL A 788 56.87 12.26 -9.28
CA VAL A 788 56.82 10.99 -10.05
C VAL A 788 55.58 10.87 -10.92
N LYS A 789 54.46 11.44 -10.46
CA LYS A 789 53.12 11.36 -11.14
C LYS A 789 52.23 12.51 -10.76
N GLU A 790 51.51 13.02 -11.75
CA GLU A 790 50.48 14.05 -11.59
C GLU A 790 49.14 13.53 -12.13
N ILE A 791 48.17 13.55 -11.29
CA ILE A 791 46.84 13.02 -11.60
C ILE A 791 45.83 14.17 -11.49
N TYR A 792 45.14 14.47 -12.56
CA TYR A 792 44.02 15.40 -12.57
C TYR A 792 42.73 14.64 -12.84
N VAL A 793 41.74 14.80 -11.97
CA VAL A 793 40.38 14.35 -12.17
C VAL A 793 39.52 15.59 -12.43
N PRO A 794 39.01 15.81 -13.66
CA PRO A 794 38.28 17.02 -14.02
C PRO A 794 37.16 17.32 -13.02
N GLY A 795 37.11 18.57 -12.55
CA GLY A 795 36.13 19.06 -11.61
C GLY A 795 36.21 18.51 -10.18
N LYS A 796 37.25 17.72 -9.84
CA LYS A 796 37.30 17.05 -8.54
C LYS A 796 38.62 17.26 -7.79
N LEU A 797 39.74 16.87 -8.38
CA LEU A 797 41.01 16.92 -7.66
C LEU A 797 42.23 16.94 -8.57
N VAL A 798 43.31 17.49 -8.01
CA VAL A 798 44.70 17.29 -8.44
C VAL A 798 45.44 16.48 -7.36
N ASN A 799 46.11 15.38 -7.73
CA ASN A 799 46.98 14.64 -6.81
C ASN A 799 48.41 14.61 -7.35
N ILE A 800 49.35 15.17 -6.59
CA ILE A 800 50.76 15.21 -6.89
C ILE A 800 51.47 14.10 -6.11
N VAL A 801 52.07 13.16 -6.81
CA VAL A 801 52.86 12.07 -6.19
C VAL A 801 54.33 12.45 -6.23
N ALA A 802 54.87 12.76 -5.06
CA ALA A 802 56.27 13.16 -4.90
C ALA A 802 57.02 12.16 -3.99
N LYS A 803 58.22 11.77 -4.39
CA LYS A 803 59.17 10.93 -3.61
C LYS A 803 60.38 11.76 -3.24
N GLY A 804 60.72 11.75 -1.94
CA GLY A 804 61.91 12.37 -1.43
C GLY A 804 63.13 11.50 -1.53
#